data_ed475f88daea5603440247676c1106ea
#
_entry.id   ed475f88daea5603440247676c1106ea
#
_cell.length_a   1.000
_cell.length_b   1.000
_cell.length_c   1.000
_cell.angle_alpha   90.00
_cell.angle_beta   90.00
_cell.angle_gamma   90.00
#
_symmetry.space_group_name_H-M   'P 1'
#
loop_
_entity.id
_entity.type
_entity.pdbx_description
1 polymer ?
#
loop_
_entity_poly.entity_id
_entity_poly.type
_entity_poly.pdbx_seq_one_letter_code
_entity_poly.pdbx_strand_id
1 'polypeptide(L)'
;MNKTTSKNITELNTNSEKGRNPWYKFFSLNHVGFMLIALTINMVFFSCASSKSNLQSSKVITSPNGKIAVSVDVEMANYSITLDGKTVLETSKLGVTRADGDFSKQLKLVNTSKVKEVSDTYTMVNAKKSKMTYVANEKTWETTNAAGHKMNIVFRVSNDGVAFRYVFPDKSSDVKKINSEETSFNFPIDAKAWLQPKTESQSGFEHTNPSYEAHYELDIPVTKSSPGPNGWVYPALFKSNDVWVLITEADLGQTYCGTALQQNSPDGEYKINFPQAPEVFKNGVATLNPESTLPWETPWRILAIGDLKTVMESTLGTDLAQPAMTMDNAFIKPGKSSWSWVIEKDDSTIYRVQKKYIDFAADMKWEYCLIDANWDQTIGYDSVQLLVNYGKEKNVGVLLWYNSAGSWNTVKFTPKDKLLTQESRMAEFGKLKQMGIKGVKIDFFAGDGQSMMNYYVDILKDAAANQLLVNFHGATLPRGLQRTYPNFMTAEAIFGYEMITFGQNSANKAPEHSVMSAMVRNAFDPMDFTPMNLYKIPRIRRITTAAFELATSVVFLSGIQHYAETPVGMSHVADGVKDVLRQLPGTWDDVKFIDGYPGKHYVVARKSGNKWYVAGINGENAAKKLMLDLSFLAGKKGKFIGSGEGSAADGPSFEIKENTLGADGKFNVDLKPNDGFIMVFE
;
A
#
# COMPACT_ATOMS: atom_id res chain seq x y z
N MET A 1 -54.82 4.81 -25.52
CA MET A 1 -56.18 4.95 -25.01
C MET A 1 -56.11 5.57 -23.63
N ASN A 2 -56.37 6.83 -23.64
CA ASN A 2 -57.36 7.61 -22.88
C ASN A 2 -57.17 7.61 -21.37
N LYS A 3 -56.86 8.68 -20.81
CA LYS A 3 -57.39 10.06 -20.60
C LYS A 3 -57.62 10.24 -19.08
N THR A 4 -56.97 11.25 -18.52
CA THR A 4 -57.48 12.58 -18.07
C THR A 4 -58.38 12.49 -16.84
N THR A 5 -58.30 13.31 -15.83
CA THR A 5 -58.39 14.77 -15.62
C THR A 5 -58.26 15.05 -14.14
N SER A 6 -57.53 15.98 -13.62
CA SER A 6 -57.63 17.44 -13.47
C SER A 6 -58.67 17.95 -12.46
N LYS A 7 -58.20 18.96 -11.74
CA LYS A 7 -58.87 20.21 -11.23
C LYS A 7 -58.85 20.29 -9.69
N ASN A 8 -58.23 21.27 -9.20
CA ASN A 8 -58.37 22.73 -9.11
C ASN A 8 -58.98 23.17 -7.74
N ILE A 9 -58.27 24.08 -7.09
CA ILE A 9 -58.52 25.53 -6.84
C ILE A 9 -59.37 25.78 -5.57
N THR A 10 -58.97 26.60 -4.67
CA THR A 10 -59.07 28.05 -4.42
C THR A 10 -58.75 28.34 -2.95
N GLU A 11 -57.81 29.18 -2.62
CA GLU A 11 -57.84 30.63 -2.27
C GLU A 11 -58.86 31.08 -1.23
N LEU A 12 -58.37 31.80 -0.25
CA LEU A 12 -58.61 33.23 0.06
C LEU A 12 -58.37 33.55 1.54
N ASN A 13 -57.39 34.40 1.81
CA ASN A 13 -57.52 35.81 2.28
C ASN A 13 -58.28 36.03 3.60
N THR A 14 -57.94 36.89 4.50
CA THR A 14 -57.31 38.19 4.56
C THR A 14 -57.32 38.70 6.03
N ASN A 15 -56.40 39.64 6.32
CA ASN A 15 -56.49 40.88 7.12
C ASN A 15 -56.56 40.84 8.63
N SER A 16 -55.62 41.44 9.24
CA SER A 16 -55.36 42.86 9.71
C SER A 16 -55.97 43.11 11.10
N GLU A 17 -55.46 43.81 11.98
CA GLU A 17 -54.89 45.14 12.19
C GLU A 17 -54.52 45.36 13.67
N LYS A 18 -53.45 46.13 13.88
CA LYS A 18 -53.20 47.27 14.75
C LYS A 18 -53.65 47.32 16.21
N GLY A 19 -52.69 47.77 17.05
CA GLY A 19 -53.02 48.79 17.99
C GLY A 19 -52.18 48.91 19.25
N ARG A 20 -51.17 49.78 19.21
CA ARG A 20 -50.76 50.81 20.18
C ARG A 20 -50.58 50.53 21.67
N ASN A 21 -49.34 50.85 22.11
CA ASN A 21 -48.89 51.40 23.41
C ASN A 21 -49.84 52.45 24.02
N PRO A 22 -49.69 52.96 25.29
CA PRO A 22 -48.44 53.27 26.00
C PRO A 22 -48.49 53.38 27.57
N TRP A 23 -47.37 53.88 28.15
CA TRP A 23 -47.14 54.73 29.30
C TRP A 23 -46.68 54.18 30.66
N TYR A 24 -45.40 54.53 30.97
CA TYR A 24 -44.72 55.06 32.18
C TYR A 24 -45.33 54.90 33.61
N LYS A 25 -44.49 54.53 34.58
CA LYS A 25 -43.84 55.41 35.60
C LYS A 25 -43.12 54.63 36.71
N PHE A 26 -41.84 55.02 36.95
CA PHE A 26 -41.11 55.20 38.21
C PHE A 26 -41.33 54.31 39.44
N PHE A 27 -40.29 53.73 40.01
CA PHE A 27 -39.59 54.21 41.23
C PHE A 27 -38.29 53.42 41.48
N SER A 28 -37.29 54.17 41.97
CA SER A 28 -35.96 53.80 42.40
C SER A 28 -35.98 53.03 43.73
N LEU A 29 -35.02 52.15 43.94
CA LEU A 29 -34.14 52.01 45.09
C LEU A 29 -33.51 50.59 45.17
N ASN A 30 -32.24 50.63 45.37
CA ASN A 30 -31.29 49.72 46.01
C ASN A 30 -30.18 49.12 45.19
N HIS A 31 -29.10 49.87 45.19
CA HIS A 31 -27.80 49.57 44.57
C HIS A 31 -26.90 48.54 45.29
N VAL A 32 -27.37 47.84 46.30
CA VAL A 32 -26.52 46.90 47.09
C VAL A 32 -26.79 45.42 46.79
N GLY A 33 -27.94 45.09 46.16
CA GLY A 33 -28.27 43.67 45.83
C GLY A 33 -27.65 43.16 44.52
N PHE A 34 -27.20 44.04 43.62
CA PHE A 34 -26.71 43.66 42.27
C PHE A 34 -25.26 43.18 42.23
N MET A 35 -24.40 43.56 43.24
CA MET A 35 -22.98 43.17 43.22
C MET A 35 -22.75 41.70 43.71
N LEU A 36 -23.60 41.15 44.53
CA LEU A 36 -23.48 39.76 44.99
C LEU A 36 -24.06 38.74 44.00
N ILE A 37 -25.07 39.11 43.22
CA ILE A 37 -25.64 38.24 42.16
C ILE A 37 -24.72 38.20 40.92
N ALA A 38 -24.02 39.31 40.61
CA ALA A 38 -23.06 39.36 39.52
C ALA A 38 -21.80 38.49 39.80
N LEU A 39 -21.33 38.36 41.07
CA LEU A 39 -20.24 37.48 41.43
C LEU A 39 -20.58 35.99 41.41
N THR A 40 -21.82 35.64 41.81
CA THR A 40 -22.27 34.24 41.76
C THR A 40 -22.57 33.75 40.35
N ILE A 41 -23.08 34.62 39.45
CA ILE A 41 -23.32 34.32 38.05
C ILE A 41 -21.97 34.16 37.30
N ASN A 42 -20.93 34.97 37.58
CA ASN A 42 -19.63 34.79 37.00
C ASN A 42 -18.90 33.50 37.48
N MET A 43 -19.05 33.09 38.74
CA MET A 43 -18.51 31.80 39.22
C MET A 43 -19.20 30.58 38.59
N VAL A 44 -20.48 30.64 38.27
CA VAL A 44 -21.22 29.56 37.61
C VAL A 44 -20.85 29.51 36.12
N PHE A 45 -20.63 30.66 35.44
CA PHE A 45 -20.17 30.66 34.06
C PHE A 45 -18.70 30.22 33.92
N PHE A 46 -17.82 30.51 34.89
CA PHE A 46 -16.45 30.02 34.87
C PHE A 46 -16.37 28.52 35.15
N SER A 47 -17.22 27.96 36.00
CA SER A 47 -17.32 26.52 36.29
C SER A 47 -17.86 25.75 35.08
N CYS A 48 -18.87 26.29 34.37
CA CYS A 48 -19.40 25.65 33.15
C CYS A 48 -18.44 25.76 31.95
N ALA A 49 -17.66 26.86 31.83
CA ALA A 49 -16.68 26.99 30.76
C ALA A 49 -15.49 26.07 30.98
N SER A 50 -15.01 25.87 32.20
CA SER A 50 -13.93 24.94 32.50
C SER A 50 -14.35 23.48 32.35
N SER A 51 -15.60 23.12 32.68
CA SER A 51 -16.13 21.76 32.47
C SER A 51 -16.38 21.47 30.99
N LYS A 52 -16.84 22.43 30.20
CA LYS A 52 -16.98 22.28 28.74
C LYS A 52 -15.64 22.17 28.03
N SER A 53 -14.63 22.97 28.43
CA SER A 53 -13.30 22.87 27.87
C SER A 53 -12.58 21.55 28.23
N ASN A 54 -12.79 21.03 29.44
CA ASN A 54 -12.26 19.74 29.85
C ASN A 54 -12.96 18.56 29.15
N LEU A 55 -14.27 18.62 28.92
CA LEU A 55 -15.01 17.64 28.15
C LEU A 55 -14.62 17.65 26.65
N GLN A 56 -14.38 18.83 26.09
CA GLN A 56 -13.95 18.96 24.70
C GLN A 56 -12.51 18.50 24.51
N SER A 57 -11.60 18.76 25.47
CA SER A 57 -10.23 18.26 25.45
C SER A 57 -10.13 16.74 25.63
N SER A 58 -11.14 16.09 26.22
CA SER A 58 -11.18 14.63 26.38
C SER A 58 -11.50 13.90 25.08
N LYS A 59 -12.16 14.53 24.12
CA LYS A 59 -12.59 13.95 22.84
C LYS A 59 -11.59 14.07 21.70
N VAL A 60 -10.55 14.91 21.81
CA VAL A 60 -9.66 15.26 20.71
C VAL A 60 -8.24 14.74 20.96
N ILE A 61 -7.59 14.31 19.88
CA ILE A 61 -6.14 14.07 19.79
C ILE A 61 -5.60 14.77 18.54
N THR A 62 -4.41 15.38 18.65
CA THR A 62 -3.75 16.05 17.53
C THR A 62 -2.38 15.46 17.24
N SER A 63 -1.89 15.67 16.01
CA SER A 63 -0.49 15.42 15.66
C SER A 63 0.49 16.26 16.49
N PRO A 64 1.77 15.87 16.60
CA PRO A 64 2.78 16.66 17.32
C PRO A 64 2.87 18.11 16.83
N ASN A 65 2.72 18.38 15.54
CA ASN A 65 2.70 19.73 14.97
C ASN A 65 1.34 20.46 15.07
N GLY A 66 0.30 19.79 15.64
CA GLY A 66 -1.04 20.35 15.84
C GLY A 66 -1.91 20.48 14.59
N LYS A 67 -1.45 20.06 13.40
CA LYS A 67 -2.18 20.28 12.15
C LYS A 67 -3.28 19.24 11.90
N ILE A 68 -3.01 17.97 12.15
CA ILE A 68 -4.01 16.89 12.05
C ILE A 68 -4.71 16.80 13.41
N ALA A 69 -6.04 16.81 13.40
CA ALA A 69 -6.85 16.63 14.60
C ALA A 69 -7.90 15.54 14.35
N VAL A 70 -8.03 14.63 15.32
CA VAL A 70 -9.04 13.58 15.35
C VAL A 70 -9.97 13.83 16.51
N SER A 71 -11.28 13.94 16.23
CA SER A 71 -12.33 14.01 17.23
C SER A 71 -12.98 12.63 17.35
N VAL A 72 -13.08 12.11 18.58
CA VAL A 72 -13.67 10.78 18.86
C VAL A 72 -14.86 10.95 19.77
N ASP A 73 -16.01 10.45 19.36
CA ASP A 73 -17.23 10.32 20.18
C ASP A 73 -17.49 8.84 20.47
N VAL A 74 -17.08 8.43 21.66
CA VAL A 74 -17.17 7.04 22.09
C VAL A 74 -18.62 6.54 22.22
N GLU A 75 -19.50 7.38 22.73
CA GLU A 75 -20.91 7.01 22.97
C GLU A 75 -21.66 6.74 21.66
N MET A 76 -21.31 7.52 20.65
CA MET A 76 -21.83 7.37 19.28
C MET A 76 -21.00 6.41 18.43
N ALA A 77 -19.89 5.89 18.98
CA ALA A 77 -18.93 5.02 18.28
C ALA A 77 -18.52 5.60 16.92
N ASN A 78 -18.05 6.86 16.93
CA ASN A 78 -17.65 7.54 15.71
C ASN A 78 -16.42 8.46 15.90
N TYR A 79 -15.86 8.89 14.78
CA TYR A 79 -14.72 9.84 14.72
C TYR A 79 -14.80 10.72 13.49
N SER A 80 -14.04 11.81 13.49
CA SER A 80 -13.82 12.66 12.32
C SER A 80 -12.38 13.18 12.31
N ILE A 81 -11.89 13.56 11.13
CA ILE A 81 -10.51 14.03 10.94
C ILE A 81 -10.50 15.39 10.24
N THR A 82 -9.67 16.30 10.75
CA THR A 82 -9.38 17.59 10.10
C THR A 82 -7.88 17.78 9.90
N LEU A 83 -7.49 18.51 8.86
CA LEU A 83 -6.13 19.01 8.61
C LEU A 83 -6.17 20.55 8.51
N ASP A 84 -5.42 21.23 9.36
CA ASP A 84 -5.43 22.70 9.48
C ASP A 84 -6.86 23.26 9.61
N GLY A 85 -7.72 22.57 10.37
CA GLY A 85 -9.13 22.92 10.60
C GLY A 85 -10.09 22.60 9.45
N LYS A 86 -9.62 22.10 8.30
CA LYS A 86 -10.45 21.68 7.17
C LYS A 86 -10.82 20.21 7.32
N THR A 87 -12.07 19.86 7.06
CA THR A 87 -12.56 18.47 7.12
C THR A 87 -11.86 17.61 6.05
N VAL A 88 -11.27 16.50 6.50
CA VAL A 88 -10.67 15.45 5.66
C VAL A 88 -11.59 14.24 5.60
N LEU A 89 -12.04 13.76 6.76
CA LEU A 89 -13.11 12.79 6.91
C LEU A 89 -14.24 13.39 7.74
N GLU A 90 -15.44 13.22 7.26
CA GLU A 90 -16.67 13.50 7.99
C GLU A 90 -16.88 12.46 9.10
N THR A 91 -18.02 12.50 9.78
CA THR A 91 -18.34 11.53 10.83
C THR A 91 -18.32 10.11 10.28
N SER A 92 -17.34 9.35 10.72
CA SER A 92 -17.06 7.97 10.33
C SER A 92 -17.25 7.03 11.50
N LYS A 93 -17.64 5.78 11.27
CA LYS A 93 -17.98 4.81 12.32
C LYS A 93 -16.74 4.11 12.87
N LEU A 94 -16.86 3.67 14.12
CA LEU A 94 -15.92 2.81 14.83
C LEU A 94 -16.62 1.55 15.34
N GLY A 95 -15.80 0.52 15.59
CA GLY A 95 -16.22 -0.66 16.33
C GLY A 95 -16.27 -1.95 15.53
N VAL A 96 -16.49 -3.03 16.26
CA VAL A 96 -16.57 -4.39 15.75
C VAL A 96 -17.75 -5.13 16.38
N THR A 97 -18.28 -6.13 15.67
CA THR A 97 -19.22 -7.11 16.23
C THR A 97 -18.47 -8.41 16.47
N ARG A 98 -18.28 -8.75 17.73
CA ARG A 98 -17.69 -10.01 18.19
C ARG A 98 -18.81 -11.00 18.52
N ALA A 99 -18.60 -12.29 18.38
CA ALA A 99 -19.63 -13.32 18.60
C ALA A 99 -20.28 -13.27 19.99
N ASP A 100 -19.55 -12.76 20.99
CA ASP A 100 -20.01 -12.62 22.38
C ASP A 100 -20.40 -11.18 22.77
N GLY A 101 -20.47 -10.23 21.83
CA GLY A 101 -20.89 -8.86 22.11
C GLY A 101 -20.67 -7.88 20.97
N ASP A 102 -21.53 -6.88 20.90
CA ASP A 102 -21.45 -5.76 19.96
C ASP A 102 -20.64 -4.63 20.59
N PHE A 103 -19.60 -4.17 19.89
CA PHE A 103 -18.72 -3.06 20.27
C PHE A 103 -18.79 -1.91 19.26
N SER A 104 -19.87 -1.81 18.49
CA SER A 104 -20.09 -0.74 17.51
C SER A 104 -21.16 0.27 17.92
N LYS A 105 -21.84 0.04 19.04
CA LYS A 105 -22.91 0.90 19.57
C LYS A 105 -23.07 0.76 21.06
N GLN A 106 -23.70 1.75 21.68
CA GLN A 106 -24.02 1.78 23.13
C GLN A 106 -22.72 1.58 23.98
N LEU A 107 -21.62 2.07 23.53
CA LEU A 107 -20.37 2.05 24.27
C LEU A 107 -20.45 3.04 25.44
N LYS A 108 -19.94 2.64 26.59
CA LYS A 108 -19.75 3.53 27.75
C LYS A 108 -18.28 3.84 27.91
N LEU A 109 -17.93 5.12 27.94
CA LEU A 109 -16.60 5.55 28.30
C LEU A 109 -16.32 5.24 29.77
N VAL A 110 -15.28 4.47 30.04
CA VAL A 110 -14.83 4.14 31.39
C VAL A 110 -13.71 5.09 31.82
N ASN A 111 -12.73 5.31 30.94
CA ASN A 111 -11.57 6.15 31.20
C ASN A 111 -10.98 6.65 29.89
N THR A 112 -10.18 7.72 29.99
CA THR A 112 -9.41 8.27 28.85
C THR A 112 -7.99 8.51 29.32
N SER A 113 -7.01 7.96 28.60
CA SER A 113 -5.60 8.25 28.87
C SER A 113 -5.27 9.71 28.62
N LYS A 114 -4.22 10.22 29.27
CA LYS A 114 -3.55 11.42 28.82
C LYS A 114 -2.92 11.15 27.46
N VAL A 115 -2.80 12.19 26.62
CA VAL A 115 -2.01 12.09 25.40
C VAL A 115 -0.55 11.86 25.79
N LYS A 116 0.09 10.88 25.16
CA LYS A 116 1.52 10.61 25.29
C LYS A 116 2.17 10.58 23.91
N GLU A 117 3.38 11.10 23.79
CA GLU A 117 4.18 10.91 22.59
C GLU A 117 4.72 9.48 22.57
N VAL A 118 4.65 8.86 21.42
CA VAL A 118 5.25 7.56 21.11
C VAL A 118 6.23 7.73 19.96
N SER A 119 7.37 7.07 20.03
CA SER A 119 8.39 7.13 18.99
C SER A 119 9.03 5.77 18.76
N ASP A 120 9.48 5.56 17.54
CA ASP A 120 10.24 4.38 17.14
C ASP A 120 11.30 4.76 16.10
N THR A 121 12.46 4.11 16.14
CA THR A 121 13.52 4.26 15.13
C THR A 121 14.01 2.88 14.74
N TYR A 122 13.93 2.58 13.44
CA TYR A 122 14.27 1.27 12.92
C TYR A 122 14.92 1.37 11.52
N THR A 123 15.50 0.27 11.07
CA THR A 123 16.14 0.16 9.76
C THR A 123 15.53 -0.97 8.95
N MET A 124 15.48 -0.78 7.63
CA MET A 124 15.06 -1.81 6.67
C MET A 124 15.94 -1.74 5.43
N VAL A 125 16.04 -2.86 4.73
CA VAL A 125 16.82 -2.96 3.48
C VAL A 125 15.97 -2.97 2.21
N ASN A 126 14.66 -3.16 2.34
CA ASN A 126 13.69 -3.27 1.24
C ASN A 126 12.57 -2.22 1.33
N ALA A 127 12.89 -1.05 1.87
CA ALA A 127 11.97 0.08 2.02
C ALA A 127 12.47 1.31 1.22
N LYS A 128 11.63 2.33 1.12
CA LYS A 128 11.97 3.59 0.43
C LYS A 128 13.03 4.43 1.15
N LYS A 129 13.27 4.16 2.44
CA LYS A 129 14.33 4.72 3.28
C LYS A 129 15.00 3.59 4.03
N SER A 130 16.31 3.67 4.26
CA SER A 130 17.04 2.67 5.03
C SER A 130 16.87 2.87 6.55
N LYS A 131 16.58 4.09 6.98
CA LYS A 131 16.33 4.45 8.38
C LYS A 131 15.04 5.26 8.49
N MET A 132 14.13 4.80 9.32
CA MET A 132 12.86 5.46 9.63
C MET A 132 12.85 5.95 11.06
N THR A 133 12.18 7.08 11.28
CA THR A 133 11.88 7.62 12.61
C THR A 133 10.41 7.98 12.64
N TYR A 134 9.65 7.26 13.43
CA TYR A 134 8.22 7.49 13.66
C TYR A 134 8.03 8.28 14.96
N VAL A 135 7.19 9.32 14.92
CA VAL A 135 6.77 10.08 16.10
C VAL A 135 5.28 10.39 15.97
N ALA A 136 4.51 10.04 16.99
CA ALA A 136 3.08 10.30 17.05
C ALA A 136 2.62 10.60 18.47
N ASN A 137 1.51 11.31 18.60
CA ASN A 137 0.73 11.37 19.82
C ASN A 137 -0.21 10.15 19.88
N GLU A 138 -0.25 9.46 21.02
CA GLU A 138 -1.14 8.33 21.28
C GLU A 138 -2.14 8.69 22.36
N LYS A 139 -3.39 8.26 22.18
CA LYS A 139 -4.46 8.37 23.17
C LYS A 139 -5.36 7.14 23.11
N THR A 140 -5.78 6.69 24.29
CA THR A 140 -6.65 5.52 24.46
C THR A 140 -7.94 5.95 25.14
N TRP A 141 -9.07 5.48 24.60
CA TRP A 141 -10.38 5.53 25.23
C TRP A 141 -10.74 4.12 25.67
N GLU A 142 -10.83 3.92 26.98
CA GLU A 142 -11.23 2.65 27.59
C GLU A 142 -12.77 2.59 27.65
N THR A 143 -13.36 1.58 27.05
CA THR A 143 -14.81 1.46 26.92
C THR A 143 -15.31 0.10 27.36
N THR A 144 -16.62 0.04 27.66
CA THR A 144 -17.37 -1.21 27.81
C THR A 144 -18.58 -1.18 26.90
N ASN A 145 -18.94 -2.36 26.38
CA ASN A 145 -20.23 -2.53 25.70
C ASN A 145 -21.39 -2.72 26.68
N ALA A 146 -22.61 -2.89 26.16
CA ALA A 146 -23.82 -3.09 26.97
C ALA A 146 -23.74 -4.32 27.89
N ALA A 147 -22.96 -5.35 27.54
CA ALA A 147 -22.75 -6.54 28.35
C ALA A 147 -21.64 -6.39 29.40
N GLY A 148 -20.93 -5.24 29.43
CA GLY A 148 -19.80 -4.97 30.34
C GLY A 148 -18.46 -5.49 29.86
N HIS A 149 -18.33 -6.06 28.66
CA HIS A 149 -17.08 -6.48 28.08
C HIS A 149 -16.27 -5.26 27.66
N LYS A 150 -14.95 -5.30 27.83
CA LYS A 150 -14.06 -4.17 27.57
C LYS A 150 -13.56 -4.15 26.13
N MET A 151 -13.46 -2.95 25.57
CA MET A 151 -12.73 -2.63 24.35
C MET A 151 -12.08 -1.26 24.49
N ASN A 152 -10.80 -1.16 24.21
CA ASN A 152 -10.10 0.11 24.15
C ASN A 152 -9.98 0.54 22.68
N ILE A 153 -10.23 1.82 22.42
CA ILE A 153 -10.01 2.44 21.12
C ILE A 153 -8.71 3.24 21.24
N VAL A 154 -7.70 2.87 20.42
CA VAL A 154 -6.37 3.49 20.46
C VAL A 154 -6.16 4.25 19.18
N PHE A 155 -5.87 5.55 19.29
CA PHE A 155 -5.44 6.39 18.16
C PHE A 155 -3.98 6.81 18.33
N ARG A 156 -3.25 6.78 17.21
CA ARG A 156 -1.96 7.43 16.99
C ARG A 156 -2.08 8.46 15.90
N VAL A 157 -1.64 9.67 16.17
CA VAL A 157 -1.68 10.78 15.18
C VAL A 157 -0.26 11.30 15.00
N SER A 158 0.32 11.05 13.83
CA SER A 158 1.63 11.57 13.40
C SER A 158 1.46 12.84 12.55
N ASN A 159 2.57 13.45 12.13
CA ASN A 159 2.50 14.65 11.30
C ASN A 159 2.07 14.36 9.84
N ASP A 160 2.07 13.10 9.44
CA ASP A 160 1.77 12.60 8.11
C ASP A 160 0.55 11.67 8.07
N GLY A 161 -0.18 11.50 9.22
CA GLY A 161 -1.41 10.72 9.19
C GLY A 161 -1.95 10.28 10.53
N VAL A 162 -2.94 9.40 10.44
CA VAL A 162 -3.72 8.86 11.56
C VAL A 162 -3.71 7.34 11.48
N ALA A 163 -3.55 6.70 12.61
CA ALA A 163 -3.79 5.27 12.75
C ALA A 163 -4.63 4.97 13.98
N PHE A 164 -5.46 3.93 13.90
CA PHE A 164 -6.23 3.47 15.06
C PHE A 164 -6.44 1.96 15.02
N ARG A 165 -6.70 1.40 16.19
CA ARG A 165 -7.03 -0.02 16.37
C ARG A 165 -7.90 -0.23 17.60
N TYR A 166 -8.44 -1.43 17.72
CA TYR A 166 -9.19 -1.89 18.89
C TYR A 166 -8.34 -2.87 19.69
N VAL A 167 -8.44 -2.77 21.01
CA VAL A 167 -7.75 -3.66 21.97
C VAL A 167 -8.78 -4.22 22.94
N PHE A 168 -8.83 -5.54 23.05
CA PHE A 168 -9.64 -6.26 24.04
C PHE A 168 -8.75 -6.70 25.20
N PRO A 169 -8.74 -5.94 26.31
CA PRO A 169 -7.75 -6.15 27.38
C PRO A 169 -8.10 -7.27 28.37
N ASP A 170 -9.34 -7.77 28.36
CA ASP A 170 -9.76 -8.85 29.22
C ASP A 170 -8.90 -10.11 28.97
N LYS A 171 -8.86 -11.02 29.94
CA LYS A 171 -8.15 -12.30 29.80
C LYS A 171 -9.17 -13.42 29.66
N SER A 172 -9.02 -14.24 28.63
CA SER A 172 -9.80 -15.45 28.42
C SER A 172 -9.02 -16.43 27.55
N SER A 173 -9.05 -17.70 27.91
CA SER A 173 -8.55 -18.79 27.05
C SER A 173 -9.56 -19.21 26.00
N ASP A 174 -10.82 -18.76 26.09
CA ASP A 174 -11.82 -19.03 25.08
C ASP A 174 -11.51 -18.25 23.81
N VAL A 175 -11.61 -18.92 22.67
CA VAL A 175 -11.45 -18.28 21.37
C VAL A 175 -12.64 -17.34 21.14
N LYS A 176 -12.35 -16.08 20.87
CA LYS A 176 -13.31 -15.05 20.50
C LYS A 176 -13.23 -14.83 19.00
N LYS A 177 -14.35 -14.57 18.35
CA LYS A 177 -14.45 -14.37 16.90
C LYS A 177 -15.09 -13.01 16.59
N ILE A 178 -14.46 -12.25 15.69
CA ILE A 178 -15.02 -11.03 15.12
C ILE A 178 -15.81 -11.41 13.87
N ASN A 179 -17.11 -11.09 13.87
CA ASN A 179 -18.02 -11.40 12.77
C ASN A 179 -17.99 -10.28 11.70
N SER A 180 -17.89 -9.02 12.13
CA SER A 180 -17.81 -7.85 11.25
C SER A 180 -17.08 -6.70 11.92
N GLU A 181 -16.59 -5.78 11.11
CA GLU A 181 -16.02 -4.51 11.55
C GLU A 181 -16.86 -3.37 10.95
N GLU A 182 -17.41 -2.52 11.81
CA GLU A 182 -18.25 -1.40 11.41
C GLU A 182 -17.47 -0.14 11.09
N THR A 183 -16.14 -0.19 11.25
CA THR A 183 -15.22 0.89 10.87
C THR A 183 -15.50 1.39 9.47
N SER A 184 -15.61 2.71 9.34
CA SER A 184 -15.82 3.37 8.06
C SER A 184 -14.91 4.57 7.86
N PHE A 185 -14.86 5.03 6.62
CA PHE A 185 -14.14 6.23 6.16
C PHE A 185 -15.11 7.05 5.33
N ASN A 186 -15.67 8.10 5.93
CA ASN A 186 -16.70 8.94 5.31
C ASN A 186 -16.06 10.20 4.71
N PHE A 187 -15.98 10.25 3.39
CA PHE A 187 -15.43 11.39 2.66
C PHE A 187 -16.50 12.40 2.29
N PRO A 188 -16.17 13.71 2.23
CA PRO A 188 -17.05 14.70 1.61
C PRO A 188 -17.49 14.27 0.21
N ILE A 189 -18.74 14.54 -0.14
CA ILE A 189 -19.40 14.04 -1.35
C ILE A 189 -18.71 14.42 -2.67
N ASP A 190 -17.97 15.53 -2.68
CA ASP A 190 -17.21 16.04 -3.81
C ASP A 190 -15.80 15.45 -3.93
N ALA A 191 -15.40 14.61 -2.98
CA ALA A 191 -14.11 13.93 -3.01
C ALA A 191 -14.01 12.96 -4.20
N LYS A 192 -12.77 12.67 -4.58
CA LYS A 192 -12.41 11.75 -5.67
C LYS A 192 -11.60 10.58 -5.16
N ALA A 193 -11.67 9.48 -5.90
CA ALA A 193 -10.99 8.25 -5.53
C ALA A 193 -10.23 7.60 -6.70
N TRP A 194 -9.15 6.90 -6.38
CA TRP A 194 -8.35 6.05 -7.26
C TRP A 194 -8.28 4.67 -6.60
N LEU A 195 -9.06 3.72 -7.09
CA LEU A 195 -9.33 2.48 -6.40
C LEU A 195 -9.15 1.27 -7.32
N GLN A 196 -8.66 0.18 -6.78
CA GLN A 196 -8.53 -1.10 -7.48
C GLN A 196 -9.65 -2.04 -7.04
N PRO A 197 -10.46 -2.59 -7.99
CA PRO A 197 -11.51 -3.54 -7.65
C PRO A 197 -10.93 -4.84 -7.08
N LYS A 198 -11.60 -5.43 -6.09
CA LYS A 198 -11.32 -6.78 -5.61
C LYS A 198 -12.02 -7.81 -6.50
N THR A 199 -11.24 -8.73 -7.05
CA THR A 199 -11.76 -9.81 -7.89
C THR A 199 -12.51 -10.85 -7.07
N GLU A 200 -13.38 -11.61 -7.73
CA GLU A 200 -14.07 -12.73 -7.10
C GLU A 200 -13.10 -13.88 -6.80
N SER A 201 -13.23 -14.43 -5.58
CA SER A 201 -12.41 -15.55 -5.15
C SER A 201 -12.65 -16.80 -6.01
N GLN A 202 -11.60 -17.52 -6.30
CA GLN A 202 -11.59 -18.71 -7.19
C GLN A 202 -12.09 -18.42 -8.62
N SER A 203 -11.87 -17.18 -9.09
CA SER A 203 -12.07 -16.80 -10.49
C SER A 203 -10.72 -16.61 -11.20
N GLY A 204 -10.77 -16.17 -12.45
CA GLY A 204 -9.58 -15.85 -13.24
C GLY A 204 -8.82 -17.07 -13.73
N PHE A 205 -7.53 -16.90 -14.05
CA PHE A 205 -6.66 -17.96 -14.50
C PHE A 205 -6.61 -19.09 -13.45
N GLU A 206 -6.99 -20.29 -13.84
CA GLU A 206 -6.88 -21.53 -13.00
C GLU A 206 -7.30 -21.33 -11.52
N HIS A 207 -8.34 -20.48 -11.29
CA HIS A 207 -8.90 -20.21 -9.96
C HIS A 207 -7.92 -19.53 -8.97
N THR A 208 -7.00 -18.69 -9.46
CA THR A 208 -5.97 -18.05 -8.63
C THR A 208 -6.36 -16.72 -7.99
N ASN A 209 -7.52 -16.14 -8.32
CA ASN A 209 -7.99 -14.93 -7.65
C ASN A 209 -8.46 -15.19 -6.21
N PRO A 210 -8.41 -14.15 -5.32
CA PRO A 210 -7.94 -12.81 -5.57
C PRO A 210 -6.43 -12.67 -5.38
N SER A 211 -5.76 -12.06 -6.34
CA SER A 211 -4.31 -11.81 -6.33
C SER A 211 -3.97 -10.33 -6.43
N TYR A 212 -4.99 -9.47 -6.35
CA TYR A 212 -4.91 -8.02 -6.48
C TYR A 212 -4.35 -7.55 -7.83
N GLU A 213 -4.56 -8.35 -8.87
CA GLU A 213 -4.12 -8.09 -10.22
C GLU A 213 -5.27 -7.53 -11.06
N ALA A 214 -5.62 -6.26 -10.81
CA ALA A 214 -6.63 -5.54 -11.57
C ALA A 214 -6.15 -4.11 -11.88
N HIS A 215 -6.74 -3.49 -12.90
CA HIS A 215 -6.52 -2.08 -13.19
C HIS A 215 -7.28 -1.20 -12.20
N TYR A 216 -6.71 -0.04 -11.89
CA TYR A 216 -7.36 0.98 -11.09
C TYR A 216 -8.48 1.69 -11.85
N GLU A 217 -9.55 2.02 -11.14
CA GLU A 217 -10.52 3.04 -11.52
C GLU A 217 -10.00 4.41 -11.08
N LEU A 218 -9.90 5.38 -12.00
CA LEU A 218 -9.19 6.63 -11.77
C LEU A 218 -10.15 7.82 -11.68
N ASP A 219 -9.86 8.73 -10.74
CA ASP A 219 -10.58 10.01 -10.57
C ASP A 219 -12.11 9.83 -10.49
N ILE A 220 -12.55 8.74 -9.86
CA ILE A 220 -13.97 8.42 -9.72
C ILE A 220 -14.60 9.18 -8.56
N PRO A 221 -15.92 9.52 -8.63
CA PRO A 221 -16.64 10.01 -7.47
C PRO A 221 -16.60 9.00 -6.32
N VAL A 222 -16.50 9.47 -5.08
CA VAL A 222 -16.51 8.60 -3.88
C VAL A 222 -17.79 7.79 -3.72
N THR A 223 -18.87 8.13 -4.43
CA THR A 223 -20.13 7.38 -4.44
C THR A 223 -20.18 6.27 -5.49
N LYS A 224 -19.13 6.10 -6.30
CA LYS A 224 -19.12 5.07 -7.35
C LYS A 224 -18.93 3.69 -6.71
N SER A 225 -19.85 2.78 -6.96
CA SER A 225 -19.74 1.38 -6.57
C SER A 225 -18.63 0.66 -7.32
N SER A 226 -17.99 -0.30 -6.67
CA SER A 226 -17.07 -1.23 -7.33
C SER A 226 -17.79 -2.02 -8.42
N PRO A 227 -17.12 -2.30 -9.57
CA PRO A 227 -17.72 -3.08 -10.65
C PRO A 227 -18.06 -4.52 -10.23
N GLY A 228 -17.41 -5.04 -9.17
CA GLY A 228 -17.69 -6.36 -8.62
C GLY A 228 -18.23 -6.30 -7.20
N PRO A 229 -18.87 -7.37 -6.69
CA PRO A 229 -19.52 -7.39 -5.37
C PRO A 229 -18.52 -7.37 -4.21
N ASN A 230 -17.23 -7.60 -4.47
CA ASN A 230 -16.23 -7.81 -3.44
C ASN A 230 -15.51 -6.54 -3.01
N GLY A 231 -15.90 -5.39 -3.58
CA GLY A 231 -15.45 -4.06 -3.19
C GLY A 231 -14.07 -3.67 -3.75
N TRP A 232 -13.29 -2.95 -2.94
CA TRP A 232 -12.03 -2.34 -3.35
C TRP A 232 -10.90 -2.78 -2.42
N VAL A 233 -9.74 -3.11 -3.00
CA VAL A 233 -8.56 -3.50 -2.23
C VAL A 233 -7.78 -2.30 -1.71
N TYR A 234 -6.92 -2.52 -0.73
CA TYR A 234 -5.90 -1.57 -0.29
C TYR A 234 -4.61 -1.69 -1.14
N PRO A 235 -3.77 -0.62 -1.16
CA PRO A 235 -4.05 0.72 -0.66
C PRO A 235 -5.11 1.43 -1.50
N ALA A 236 -5.91 2.29 -0.85
CA ALA A 236 -7.00 3.05 -1.47
C ALA A 236 -6.69 4.54 -1.38
N LEU A 237 -6.61 5.24 -2.52
CA LEU A 237 -6.23 6.65 -2.59
C LEU A 237 -7.45 7.54 -2.83
N PHE A 238 -7.54 8.61 -2.04
CA PHE A 238 -8.60 9.60 -2.11
C PHE A 238 -8.04 11.02 -2.17
N LYS A 239 -8.82 11.93 -2.73
CA LYS A 239 -8.56 13.37 -2.70
C LYS A 239 -9.81 14.09 -2.23
N SER A 240 -9.73 14.74 -1.07
CA SER A 240 -10.75 15.61 -0.50
C SER A 240 -10.23 17.04 -0.51
N ASN A 241 -10.85 17.92 -1.32
CA ASN A 241 -10.32 19.25 -1.61
C ASN A 241 -8.86 19.15 -2.14
N ASP A 242 -7.91 19.79 -1.45
CA ASP A 242 -6.48 19.74 -1.80
C ASP A 242 -5.70 18.72 -0.95
N VAL A 243 -6.38 17.91 -0.15
CA VAL A 243 -5.79 16.94 0.76
C VAL A 243 -5.88 15.54 0.16
N TRP A 244 -4.76 14.85 0.11
CA TRP A 244 -4.70 13.44 -0.26
C TRP A 244 -4.76 12.54 0.96
N VAL A 245 -5.46 11.42 0.83
CA VAL A 245 -5.59 10.40 1.86
C VAL A 245 -5.32 9.03 1.24
N LEU A 246 -4.32 8.33 1.74
CA LEU A 246 -4.03 6.95 1.33
C LEU A 246 -4.33 6.02 2.49
N ILE A 247 -5.32 5.13 2.29
CA ILE A 247 -5.76 4.18 3.31
C ILE A 247 -5.11 2.82 3.08
N THR A 248 -4.62 2.23 4.17
CA THR A 248 -4.12 0.85 4.22
C THR A 248 -4.29 0.28 5.63
N GLU A 249 -3.73 -0.90 5.86
CA GLU A 249 -3.67 -1.56 7.16
C GLU A 249 -2.30 -2.18 7.41
N ALA A 250 -1.93 -2.39 8.67
CA ALA A 250 -0.71 -3.10 9.05
C ALA A 250 -0.88 -3.83 10.38
N ASP A 251 0.07 -4.71 10.69
CA ASP A 251 0.10 -5.47 11.96
C ASP A 251 -1.05 -6.48 12.09
N LEU A 252 -1.30 -7.28 11.04
CA LEU A 252 -2.30 -8.33 11.08
C LEU A 252 -1.93 -9.45 12.05
N GLY A 253 -0.65 -9.70 12.24
CA GLY A 253 -0.15 -10.83 13.01
C GLY A 253 -0.63 -12.18 12.43
N GLN A 254 -0.93 -13.11 13.34
CA GLN A 254 -1.51 -14.41 13.00
C GLN A 254 -2.95 -14.57 13.55
N THR A 255 -3.57 -13.48 13.99
CA THR A 255 -4.89 -13.48 14.65
C THR A 255 -5.93 -12.67 13.90
N TYR A 256 -5.59 -12.17 12.72
CA TYR A 256 -6.52 -11.37 11.91
C TYR A 256 -6.45 -11.75 10.44
N CYS A 257 -7.50 -11.39 9.69
CA CYS A 257 -7.55 -11.50 8.24
C CYS A 257 -7.15 -10.18 7.58
N GLY A 258 -6.74 -10.22 6.31
CA GLY A 258 -6.66 -9.02 5.51
C GLY A 258 -8.06 -8.47 5.22
N THR A 259 -8.20 -7.14 5.11
CA THR A 259 -9.50 -6.51 4.82
C THR A 259 -9.48 -5.73 3.50
N ALA A 260 -10.64 -5.31 3.07
CA ALA A 260 -10.91 -4.52 1.88
C ALA A 260 -11.98 -3.47 2.22
N LEU A 261 -12.37 -2.63 1.25
CA LEU A 261 -13.53 -1.75 1.37
C LEU A 261 -14.73 -2.39 0.68
N GLN A 262 -15.94 -2.14 1.20
CA GLN A 262 -17.19 -2.66 0.61
C GLN A 262 -17.43 -2.16 -0.81
N GLN A 263 -18.31 -2.84 -1.54
CA GLN A 263 -18.70 -2.50 -2.91
C GLN A 263 -19.30 -1.10 -3.01
N ASN A 264 -20.23 -0.80 -2.11
CA ASN A 264 -21.02 0.42 -2.14
C ASN A 264 -20.52 1.40 -1.07
N SER A 265 -20.49 2.66 -1.42
CA SER A 265 -20.10 3.79 -0.57
C SER A 265 -21.17 4.89 -0.63
N PRO A 266 -22.37 4.65 -0.06
CA PRO A 266 -23.44 5.65 -0.06
C PRO A 266 -22.93 6.92 0.62
N ASP A 267 -23.23 8.06 0.00
CA ASP A 267 -22.84 9.39 0.49
C ASP A 267 -21.32 9.59 0.72
N GLY A 268 -20.47 8.72 0.15
CA GLY A 268 -19.01 8.77 0.33
C GLY A 268 -18.47 7.95 1.51
N GLU A 269 -19.31 7.21 2.23
CA GLU A 269 -18.92 6.38 3.38
C GLU A 269 -18.47 4.98 2.92
N TYR A 270 -17.16 4.72 2.99
CA TYR A 270 -16.55 3.41 2.73
C TYR A 270 -16.43 2.61 4.01
N LYS A 271 -16.99 1.39 4.04
CA LYS A 271 -16.89 0.47 5.19
C LYS A 271 -15.90 -0.65 4.94
N ILE A 272 -15.36 -1.19 6.02
CA ILE A 272 -14.51 -2.39 5.98
C ILE A 272 -15.32 -3.58 5.45
N ASN A 273 -14.66 -4.39 4.60
CA ASN A 273 -15.16 -5.66 4.09
C ASN A 273 -14.21 -6.79 4.47
N PHE A 274 -14.74 -7.90 4.93
CA PHE A 274 -13.97 -9.11 5.25
C PHE A 274 -13.79 -9.99 4.01
N PRO A 275 -12.85 -10.97 4.05
CA PRO A 275 -12.58 -11.86 2.93
C PRO A 275 -13.78 -12.69 2.50
N GLN A 276 -13.79 -13.13 1.25
CA GLN A 276 -14.80 -14.04 0.72
C GLN A 276 -14.58 -15.46 1.27
N ALA A 277 -15.64 -16.24 1.40
CA ALA A 277 -15.61 -17.58 2.01
C ALA A 277 -14.50 -18.53 1.48
N PRO A 278 -14.14 -18.54 0.17
CA PRO A 278 -13.06 -19.39 -0.34
C PRO A 278 -11.64 -18.92 -0.03
N GLU A 279 -11.43 -17.71 0.51
CA GLU A 279 -10.11 -17.14 0.75
C GLU A 279 -9.39 -17.75 1.97
N VAL A 280 -9.39 -19.07 2.09
CA VAL A 280 -8.85 -19.79 3.25
C VAL A 280 -7.79 -20.82 2.85
N PHE A 281 -6.87 -21.11 3.78
CA PHE A 281 -5.94 -22.21 3.68
C PHE A 281 -6.66 -23.54 3.93
N LYS A 282 -6.75 -24.38 2.91
CA LYS A 282 -7.58 -25.60 2.96
C LYS A 282 -6.90 -26.82 3.57
N ASN A 283 -5.59 -26.77 3.80
CA ASN A 283 -4.82 -27.91 4.33
C ASN A 283 -4.64 -27.85 5.85
N GLY A 284 -5.66 -27.40 6.57
CA GLY A 284 -5.66 -27.26 8.02
C GLY A 284 -6.98 -26.69 8.52
N VAL A 285 -6.97 -25.98 9.64
CA VAL A 285 -8.14 -25.25 10.12
C VAL A 285 -8.38 -24.05 9.21
N ALA A 286 -9.46 -24.09 8.44
CA ALA A 286 -9.81 -23.09 7.45
C ALA A 286 -10.51 -21.88 8.11
N THR A 287 -9.76 -21.09 8.87
CA THR A 287 -10.29 -19.89 9.54
C THR A 287 -10.36 -18.74 8.56
N LEU A 288 -11.56 -18.20 8.34
CA LEU A 288 -11.79 -17.05 7.45
C LEU A 288 -11.72 -15.73 8.22
N ASN A 289 -12.64 -15.55 9.16
CA ASN A 289 -12.80 -14.35 9.96
C ASN A 289 -11.83 -14.33 11.14
N PRO A 290 -11.49 -13.14 11.68
CA PRO A 290 -10.58 -13.03 12.81
C PRO A 290 -11.06 -13.78 14.05
N GLU A 291 -10.18 -14.60 14.63
CA GLU A 291 -10.42 -15.26 15.89
C GLU A 291 -9.13 -15.38 16.71
N SER A 292 -9.25 -15.19 18.02
CA SER A 292 -8.14 -15.26 18.97
C SER A 292 -8.64 -15.44 20.40
N THR A 293 -7.74 -15.80 21.31
CA THR A 293 -7.93 -15.68 22.75
C THR A 293 -7.75 -14.23 23.20
N LEU A 294 -8.08 -13.90 24.44
CA LEU A 294 -7.85 -12.58 25.02
C LEU A 294 -6.61 -12.59 25.96
N PRO A 295 -5.82 -11.49 26.02
CA PRO A 295 -6.04 -10.19 25.38
C PRO A 295 -5.77 -10.24 23.86
N TRP A 296 -6.42 -9.34 23.11
CA TRP A 296 -6.36 -9.34 21.65
C TRP A 296 -6.36 -7.92 21.09
N GLU A 297 -5.57 -7.67 20.05
CA GLU A 297 -5.48 -6.42 19.34
C GLU A 297 -5.83 -6.64 17.86
N THR A 298 -6.58 -5.70 17.26
CA THR A 298 -6.83 -5.70 15.82
C THR A 298 -5.66 -5.04 15.08
N PRO A 299 -5.51 -5.22 13.76
CA PRO A 299 -4.59 -4.46 12.95
C PRO A 299 -4.82 -2.95 13.06
N TRP A 300 -3.78 -2.18 12.78
CA TRP A 300 -3.92 -0.74 12.60
C TRP A 300 -4.65 -0.43 11.30
N ARG A 301 -5.67 0.44 11.37
CA ARG A 301 -6.25 1.14 10.23
C ARG A 301 -5.46 2.42 10.04
N ILE A 302 -4.89 2.61 8.85
CA ILE A 302 -3.87 3.64 8.57
C ILE A 302 -4.38 4.57 7.50
N LEU A 303 -4.28 5.88 7.75
CA LEU A 303 -4.58 6.94 6.81
C LEU A 303 -3.35 7.87 6.73
N ALA A 304 -2.57 7.81 5.65
CA ALA A 304 -1.58 8.85 5.38
C ALA A 304 -2.31 10.08 4.81
N ILE A 305 -2.08 11.26 5.40
CA ILE A 305 -2.86 12.47 5.15
C ILE A 305 -1.94 13.66 4.91
N GLY A 306 -2.17 14.39 3.82
CA GLY A 306 -1.42 15.61 3.53
C GLY A 306 -1.49 16.02 2.06
N ASP A 307 -0.51 16.79 1.64
CA ASP A 307 -0.24 16.98 0.21
C ASP A 307 0.31 15.69 -0.40
N LEU A 308 0.36 15.62 -1.72
CA LEU A 308 0.81 14.40 -2.39
C LEU A 308 2.24 14.01 -2.00
N LYS A 309 3.11 14.99 -1.77
CA LYS A 309 4.47 14.75 -1.29
C LYS A 309 4.48 14.05 0.08
N THR A 310 3.72 14.55 1.03
CA THR A 310 3.58 13.95 2.36
C THR A 310 3.14 12.51 2.27
N VAL A 311 2.11 12.21 1.46
CA VAL A 311 1.61 10.83 1.29
C VAL A 311 2.63 9.93 0.61
N MET A 312 3.32 10.39 -0.43
CA MET A 312 4.31 9.59 -1.16
C MET A 312 5.59 9.34 -0.36
N GLU A 313 5.99 10.26 0.54
CA GLU A 313 7.17 10.10 1.38
C GLU A 313 6.88 9.43 2.73
N SER A 314 5.60 9.25 3.12
CA SER A 314 5.17 8.62 4.37
C SER A 314 5.65 7.17 4.48
N THR A 315 5.98 6.75 5.70
CA THR A 315 6.40 5.39 6.04
C THR A 315 5.41 4.67 6.96
N LEU A 316 4.20 5.23 7.15
CA LEU A 316 3.18 4.73 8.09
C LEU A 316 2.82 3.25 7.89
N GLY A 317 2.84 2.73 6.67
CA GLY A 317 2.58 1.31 6.42
C GLY A 317 3.58 0.36 7.08
N THR A 318 4.81 0.82 7.34
CA THR A 318 5.84 0.07 8.07
C THR A 318 6.05 0.55 9.50
N ASP A 319 5.83 1.84 9.79
CA ASP A 319 5.98 2.41 11.13
C ASP A 319 5.11 1.69 12.19
N LEU A 320 3.93 1.24 11.73
CA LEU A 320 2.91 0.61 12.58
C LEU A 320 2.94 -0.93 12.54
N ALA A 321 3.80 -1.54 11.74
CA ALA A 321 4.03 -2.97 11.75
C ALA A 321 4.88 -3.39 12.96
N GLN A 322 4.80 -4.66 13.35
CA GLN A 322 5.61 -5.20 14.43
C GLN A 322 7.11 -5.07 14.14
N PRO A 323 7.94 -4.86 15.16
CA PRO A 323 9.39 -4.89 15.02
C PRO A 323 9.88 -6.18 14.34
N ALA A 324 11.05 -6.09 13.71
CA ALA A 324 11.67 -7.23 13.07
C ALA A 324 11.90 -8.38 14.06
N MET A 325 11.57 -9.59 13.62
CA MET A 325 11.88 -10.80 14.41
C MET A 325 13.38 -10.95 14.56
N THR A 326 13.79 -11.51 15.70
CA THR A 326 15.20 -11.84 15.93
C THR A 326 15.63 -12.98 15.01
N MET A 327 16.58 -12.72 14.11
CA MET A 327 17.10 -13.69 13.15
C MET A 327 18.51 -13.29 12.69
N ASP A 328 19.25 -14.22 12.08
CA ASP A 328 20.46 -13.88 11.34
C ASP A 328 20.08 -13.11 10.07
N ASN A 329 20.56 -11.87 9.93
CA ASN A 329 20.28 -11.00 8.79
C ASN A 329 21.38 -11.02 7.72
N ALA A 330 22.47 -11.76 7.92
CA ALA A 330 23.62 -11.72 7.01
C ALA A 330 23.31 -12.22 5.59
N PHE A 331 22.31 -13.09 5.44
CA PHE A 331 21.87 -13.60 4.12
C PHE A 331 20.90 -12.64 3.40
N ILE A 332 20.33 -11.65 4.08
CA ILE A 332 19.36 -10.73 3.49
C ILE A 332 20.08 -9.71 2.63
N LYS A 333 20.00 -9.91 1.33
CA LYS A 333 20.63 -9.05 0.33
C LYS A 333 19.61 -8.70 -0.75
N PRO A 334 19.10 -7.46 -0.76
CA PRO A 334 18.31 -6.96 -1.88
C PRO A 334 19.10 -6.94 -3.18
N GLY A 335 18.40 -7.04 -4.31
CA GLY A 335 19.08 -7.05 -5.59
C GLY A 335 18.14 -7.10 -6.79
N LYS A 336 18.75 -7.37 -7.94
CA LYS A 336 18.10 -7.48 -9.24
C LYS A 336 18.23 -8.91 -9.72
N SER A 337 17.23 -9.40 -10.44
CA SER A 337 17.20 -10.76 -10.96
C SER A 337 16.95 -10.78 -12.47
N SER A 338 17.70 -11.57 -13.21
CA SER A 338 17.29 -11.99 -14.53
C SER A 338 16.16 -13.03 -14.42
N TRP A 339 15.23 -13.04 -15.38
CA TRP A 339 14.08 -13.90 -15.38
C TRP A 339 13.62 -14.21 -16.82
N SER A 340 13.74 -15.47 -17.25
CA SER A 340 13.48 -15.86 -18.62
C SER A 340 11.98 -15.93 -18.96
N TRP A 341 11.18 -16.40 -18.03
CA TRP A 341 9.81 -16.79 -18.26
C TRP A 341 8.93 -15.62 -18.76
N VAL A 342 9.15 -14.41 -18.26
CA VAL A 342 8.28 -13.26 -18.58
C VAL A 342 8.17 -12.99 -20.09
N ILE A 343 9.23 -13.18 -20.85
CA ILE A 343 9.25 -12.97 -22.31
C ILE A 343 9.28 -14.30 -23.07
N GLU A 344 10.08 -15.27 -22.64
CA GLU A 344 10.31 -16.52 -23.35
C GLU A 344 9.35 -17.65 -22.95
N LYS A 345 8.53 -17.43 -21.87
CA LYS A 345 7.49 -18.32 -21.39
C LYS A 345 8.00 -19.72 -20.96
N ASP A 346 7.10 -20.68 -20.85
CA ASP A 346 7.34 -22.01 -20.26
C ASP A 346 8.49 -22.79 -20.92
N ASP A 347 8.68 -22.65 -22.25
CA ASP A 347 9.75 -23.31 -23.00
C ASP A 347 11.16 -22.83 -22.57
N SER A 348 11.25 -21.75 -21.83
CA SER A 348 12.52 -21.19 -21.33
C SER A 348 13.02 -21.87 -20.06
N THR A 349 12.18 -22.60 -19.30
CA THR A 349 12.60 -23.26 -18.06
C THR A 349 13.34 -24.56 -18.38
N ILE A 350 14.48 -24.45 -19.03
CA ILE A 350 15.38 -25.58 -19.36
C ILE A 350 16.82 -25.19 -19.06
N TYR A 351 17.66 -26.17 -18.71
CA TYR A 351 19.04 -25.99 -18.26
C TYR A 351 19.86 -25.00 -19.12
N ARG A 352 19.86 -25.21 -20.45
CA ARG A 352 20.67 -24.38 -21.38
C ARG A 352 20.25 -22.90 -21.41
N VAL A 353 18.94 -22.63 -21.21
CA VAL A 353 18.42 -21.25 -21.19
C VAL A 353 18.76 -20.62 -19.84
N GLN A 354 18.54 -21.31 -18.74
CA GLN A 354 18.85 -20.79 -17.41
C GLN A 354 20.34 -20.48 -17.25
N LYS A 355 21.21 -21.30 -17.83
CA LYS A 355 22.66 -20.99 -17.86
C LYS A 355 22.95 -19.67 -18.57
N LYS A 356 22.29 -19.38 -19.72
CA LYS A 356 22.42 -18.09 -20.42
C LYS A 356 21.92 -16.90 -19.58
N TYR A 357 20.85 -17.10 -18.82
CA TYR A 357 20.32 -16.06 -17.94
C TYR A 357 21.18 -15.82 -16.72
N ILE A 358 21.92 -16.82 -16.23
CA ILE A 358 23.00 -16.63 -15.23
C ILE A 358 24.14 -15.82 -15.83
N ASP A 359 24.58 -16.13 -17.07
CA ASP A 359 25.60 -15.31 -17.76
C ASP A 359 25.15 -13.89 -17.98
N PHE A 360 23.87 -13.69 -18.32
CA PHE A 360 23.27 -12.38 -18.49
C PHE A 360 23.23 -11.59 -17.16
N ALA A 361 22.81 -12.21 -16.07
CA ALA A 361 22.84 -11.57 -14.75
C ALA A 361 24.27 -11.18 -14.37
N ALA A 362 25.26 -12.05 -14.63
CA ALA A 362 26.67 -11.78 -14.36
C ALA A 362 27.21 -10.58 -15.16
N ASP A 363 26.91 -10.51 -16.48
CA ASP A 363 27.28 -9.38 -17.33
C ASP A 363 26.67 -8.06 -16.85
N MET A 364 25.42 -8.12 -16.43
CA MET A 364 24.69 -6.97 -15.91
C MET A 364 24.97 -6.66 -14.43
N LYS A 365 25.83 -7.45 -13.77
CA LYS A 365 26.11 -7.35 -12.32
C LYS A 365 24.84 -7.41 -11.46
N TRP A 366 23.87 -8.20 -11.89
CA TRP A 366 22.67 -8.47 -11.11
C TRP A 366 22.92 -9.64 -10.16
N GLU A 367 22.34 -9.53 -9.00
CA GLU A 367 22.62 -10.42 -7.87
C GLU A 367 22.03 -11.82 -8.06
N TYR A 368 20.95 -11.95 -8.88
CA TYR A 368 20.16 -13.17 -8.94
C TYR A 368 19.77 -13.56 -10.38
N CYS A 369 19.42 -14.85 -10.50
CA CYS A 369 18.70 -15.44 -11.62
C CYS A 369 17.54 -16.27 -11.07
N LEU A 370 16.30 -15.99 -11.49
CA LEU A 370 15.12 -16.78 -11.14
C LEU A 370 14.91 -17.88 -12.18
N ILE A 371 14.86 -19.12 -11.70
CA ILE A 371 14.41 -20.30 -12.46
C ILE A 371 12.94 -20.53 -12.11
N ASP A 372 12.07 -20.36 -13.11
CA ASP A 372 10.63 -20.32 -12.94
C ASP A 372 9.94 -21.70 -12.96
N ALA A 373 8.64 -21.75 -13.04
CA ALA A 373 7.77 -22.92 -12.93
C ALA A 373 8.24 -24.13 -13.74
N ASN A 374 7.90 -25.31 -13.25
CA ASN A 374 8.23 -26.64 -13.82
C ASN A 374 9.73 -27.02 -13.81
N TRP A 375 10.58 -26.27 -13.16
CA TRP A 375 12.02 -26.54 -13.10
C TRP A 375 12.34 -27.93 -12.52
N ASP A 376 11.51 -28.46 -11.62
CA ASP A 376 11.65 -29.77 -11.00
C ASP A 376 11.46 -30.91 -12.02
N GLN A 377 10.66 -30.69 -13.06
CA GLN A 377 10.39 -31.64 -14.13
C GLN A 377 11.32 -31.46 -15.33
N THR A 378 11.58 -30.23 -15.73
CA THR A 378 12.34 -29.89 -16.95
C THR A 378 13.85 -29.87 -16.76
N ILE A 379 14.30 -29.59 -15.54
CA ILE A 379 15.74 -29.48 -15.17
C ILE A 379 16.09 -30.51 -14.11
N GLY A 380 15.30 -30.63 -13.06
CA GLY A 380 15.54 -31.49 -11.91
C GLY A 380 16.59 -30.96 -10.94
N TYR A 381 16.54 -31.44 -9.68
CA TYR A 381 17.39 -30.95 -8.59
C TYR A 381 18.88 -31.08 -8.87
N ASP A 382 19.33 -32.17 -9.45
CA ASP A 382 20.74 -32.44 -9.72
C ASP A 382 21.31 -31.41 -10.73
N SER A 383 20.54 -31.12 -11.79
CA SER A 383 20.96 -30.15 -12.80
C SER A 383 20.82 -28.71 -12.28
N VAL A 384 19.83 -28.43 -11.41
CA VAL A 384 19.75 -27.17 -10.69
C VAL A 384 20.98 -26.97 -9.81
N GLN A 385 21.49 -28.03 -9.14
CA GLN A 385 22.74 -27.96 -8.37
C GLN A 385 23.93 -27.54 -9.24
N LEU A 386 24.01 -28.02 -10.50
CA LEU A 386 25.04 -27.58 -11.44
C LEU A 386 24.89 -26.11 -11.81
N LEU A 387 23.64 -25.62 -12.00
CA LEU A 387 23.36 -24.20 -12.23
C LEU A 387 23.73 -23.32 -11.02
N VAL A 388 23.47 -23.79 -9.81
CA VAL A 388 23.86 -23.09 -8.57
C VAL A 388 25.36 -22.98 -8.47
N ASN A 389 26.09 -24.06 -8.72
CA ASN A 389 27.55 -24.06 -8.73
C ASN A 389 28.11 -23.08 -9.78
N TYR A 390 27.55 -23.12 -10.99
CA TYR A 390 27.89 -22.21 -12.06
C TYR A 390 27.60 -20.74 -11.70
N GLY A 391 26.42 -20.47 -11.13
CA GLY A 391 26.06 -19.12 -10.64
C GLY A 391 27.03 -18.62 -9.57
N LYS A 392 27.43 -19.49 -8.64
CA LYS A 392 28.43 -19.15 -7.62
C LYS A 392 29.77 -18.72 -8.22
N GLU A 393 30.26 -19.38 -9.26
CA GLU A 393 31.47 -18.98 -9.99
C GLU A 393 31.33 -17.62 -10.66
N LYS A 394 30.09 -17.23 -11.02
CA LYS A 394 29.73 -15.97 -11.65
C LYS A 394 29.29 -14.86 -10.68
N ASN A 395 29.26 -15.15 -9.38
CA ASN A 395 28.68 -14.29 -8.33
C ASN A 395 27.17 -14.01 -8.53
N VAL A 396 26.43 -14.95 -9.08
CA VAL A 396 24.97 -14.89 -9.27
C VAL A 396 24.29 -15.94 -8.40
N GLY A 397 23.38 -15.51 -7.52
CA GLY A 397 22.54 -16.37 -6.71
C GLY A 397 21.35 -16.92 -7.53
N VAL A 398 20.94 -18.14 -7.26
CA VAL A 398 19.77 -18.77 -7.89
C VAL A 398 18.58 -18.64 -6.98
N LEU A 399 17.43 -18.21 -7.53
CA LEU A 399 16.11 -18.26 -6.93
C LEU A 399 15.26 -19.32 -7.62
N LEU A 400 14.35 -19.98 -6.89
CA LEU A 400 13.48 -21.02 -7.45
C LEU A 400 12.01 -20.70 -7.23
N TRP A 401 11.19 -21.04 -8.20
CA TRP A 401 9.74 -20.89 -8.17
C TRP A 401 9.05 -22.07 -7.50
N TYR A 402 7.93 -21.80 -6.80
CA TYR A 402 7.04 -22.79 -6.19
C TYR A 402 5.57 -22.37 -6.35
N ASN A 403 4.68 -23.34 -6.51
CA ASN A 403 3.25 -23.16 -6.29
C ASN A 403 2.96 -23.26 -4.78
N SER A 404 2.27 -22.28 -4.21
CA SER A 404 1.89 -22.30 -2.79
C SER A 404 0.89 -23.39 -2.46
N ALA A 405 0.11 -23.82 -3.47
CA ALA A 405 -1.07 -24.66 -3.27
C ALA A 405 -0.80 -26.15 -3.37
N GLY A 406 -1.69 -26.90 -2.69
CA GLY A 406 -2.10 -28.24 -3.02
C GLY A 406 -3.41 -28.24 -3.79
N SER A 407 -4.49 -27.73 -3.20
CA SER A 407 -5.86 -27.95 -3.69
C SER A 407 -6.72 -26.70 -3.89
N TRP A 408 -6.25 -25.48 -3.59
CA TRP A 408 -7.10 -24.29 -3.72
C TRP A 408 -7.05 -23.59 -5.08
N ASN A 409 -6.16 -24.02 -5.98
CA ASN A 409 -6.16 -23.62 -7.38
C ASN A 409 -5.98 -24.85 -8.28
N THR A 410 -6.29 -24.70 -9.57
CA THR A 410 -6.17 -25.78 -10.56
C THR A 410 -4.89 -25.71 -11.40
N VAL A 411 -4.00 -24.76 -11.08
CA VAL A 411 -2.72 -24.59 -11.75
C VAL A 411 -1.90 -25.89 -11.69
N LYS A 412 -1.39 -26.32 -12.84
CA LYS A 412 -0.62 -27.57 -12.97
C LYS A 412 0.87 -27.37 -12.79
N PHE A 413 1.34 -26.13 -12.74
CA PHE A 413 2.76 -25.80 -12.61
C PHE A 413 3.34 -26.31 -11.29
N THR A 414 4.55 -26.87 -11.39
CA THR A 414 5.28 -27.50 -10.28
C THR A 414 6.61 -26.77 -10.01
N PRO A 415 7.23 -26.93 -8.81
CA PRO A 415 6.85 -27.78 -7.67
C PRO A 415 5.54 -27.33 -7.01
N LYS A 416 4.68 -28.30 -6.71
CA LYS A 416 3.38 -28.11 -6.05
C LYS A 416 3.30 -29.09 -4.87
N ASP A 417 2.45 -28.82 -3.88
CA ASP A 417 2.27 -29.67 -2.68
C ASP A 417 3.49 -29.76 -1.74
N LYS A 418 4.53 -28.91 -1.95
CA LYS A 418 5.78 -28.98 -1.17
C LYS A 418 5.78 -28.12 0.09
N LEU A 419 4.87 -27.14 0.20
CA LEU A 419 4.95 -26.08 1.22
C LEU A 419 3.79 -26.12 2.22
N LEU A 420 2.92 -27.13 2.18
CA LEU A 420 1.63 -27.14 2.89
C LEU A 420 1.76 -27.30 4.42
N THR A 421 2.76 -28.02 4.91
CA THR A 421 2.98 -28.23 6.34
C THR A 421 4.34 -27.69 6.76
N GLN A 422 4.51 -27.39 8.05
CA GLN A 422 5.81 -26.97 8.58
C GLN A 422 6.88 -28.03 8.31
N GLU A 423 6.56 -29.30 8.51
CA GLU A 423 7.48 -30.42 8.27
C GLU A 423 7.94 -30.44 6.79
N SER A 424 7.00 -30.35 5.85
CA SER A 424 7.32 -30.34 4.41
C SER A 424 8.13 -29.10 4.02
N ARG A 425 7.79 -27.91 4.56
CA ARG A 425 8.55 -26.68 4.31
C ARG A 425 9.98 -26.76 4.87
N MET A 426 10.14 -27.25 6.10
CA MET A 426 11.47 -27.36 6.71
C MET A 426 12.35 -28.37 5.96
N ALA A 427 11.79 -29.49 5.48
CA ALA A 427 12.51 -30.44 4.67
C ALA A 427 12.94 -29.84 3.31
N GLU A 428 12.01 -29.20 2.61
CA GLU A 428 12.28 -28.62 1.29
C GLU A 428 13.25 -27.43 1.40
N PHE A 429 12.99 -26.47 2.27
CA PHE A 429 13.86 -25.30 2.47
C PHE A 429 15.24 -25.67 3.00
N GLY A 430 15.33 -26.70 3.85
CA GLY A 430 16.61 -27.27 4.30
C GLY A 430 17.43 -27.84 3.14
N LYS A 431 16.78 -28.54 2.20
CA LYS A 431 17.42 -29.02 0.96
C LYS A 431 17.91 -27.86 0.10
N LEU A 432 17.07 -26.83 -0.11
CA LEU A 432 17.45 -25.66 -0.89
C LEU A 432 18.64 -24.92 -0.30
N LYS A 433 18.67 -24.75 1.03
CA LYS A 433 19.81 -24.17 1.74
C LYS A 433 21.10 -24.96 1.50
N GLN A 434 21.04 -26.31 1.61
CA GLN A 434 22.20 -27.18 1.35
C GLN A 434 22.70 -27.06 -0.09
N MET A 435 21.79 -26.92 -1.04
CA MET A 435 22.12 -26.68 -2.46
C MET A 435 22.75 -25.30 -2.70
N GLY A 436 22.56 -24.34 -1.80
CA GLY A 436 23.07 -22.96 -1.93
C GLY A 436 22.10 -21.99 -2.61
N ILE A 437 20.84 -22.39 -2.77
CA ILE A 437 19.76 -21.52 -3.26
C ILE A 437 19.61 -20.29 -2.34
N LYS A 438 19.31 -19.14 -2.90
CA LYS A 438 19.24 -17.85 -2.18
C LYS A 438 17.84 -17.45 -1.76
N GLY A 439 16.82 -17.94 -2.45
CA GLY A 439 15.44 -17.61 -2.13
C GLY A 439 14.43 -18.30 -3.02
N VAL A 440 13.17 -18.02 -2.75
CA VAL A 440 12.03 -18.63 -3.43
C VAL A 440 11.03 -17.58 -3.87
N LYS A 441 10.50 -17.72 -5.10
CA LYS A 441 9.28 -17.08 -5.59
C LYS A 441 8.15 -18.09 -5.35
N ILE A 442 7.12 -17.72 -4.60
CA ILE A 442 5.99 -18.59 -4.27
C ILE A 442 4.72 -17.96 -4.78
N ASP A 443 3.96 -18.69 -5.57
CA ASP A 443 2.89 -18.18 -6.40
C ASP A 443 1.51 -18.79 -6.06
N PHE A 444 0.40 -18.07 -6.39
CA PHE A 444 -0.97 -18.55 -6.43
C PHE A 444 -1.62 -18.82 -5.06
N PHE A 445 -1.64 -17.82 -4.18
CA PHE A 445 -2.32 -17.90 -2.88
C PHE A 445 -3.84 -17.71 -3.00
N ALA A 446 -4.59 -18.13 -1.95
CA ALA A 446 -6.05 -18.13 -1.99
C ALA A 446 -6.71 -16.82 -1.52
N GLY A 447 -5.97 -15.80 -1.10
CA GLY A 447 -6.54 -14.51 -0.67
C GLY A 447 -6.19 -14.09 0.74
N ASP A 448 -7.16 -13.53 1.50
CA ASP A 448 -6.96 -12.74 2.70
C ASP A 448 -7.49 -13.33 4.01
N GLY A 449 -8.12 -14.51 4.02
CA GLY A 449 -8.64 -15.13 5.24
C GLY A 449 -7.56 -15.36 6.30
N GLN A 450 -7.92 -15.36 7.58
CA GLN A 450 -6.93 -15.48 8.67
C GLN A 450 -6.00 -16.68 8.49
N SER A 451 -6.52 -17.85 8.12
CA SER A 451 -5.70 -19.04 7.90
C SER A 451 -4.72 -18.88 6.73
N MET A 452 -5.07 -18.09 5.73
CA MET A 452 -4.16 -17.77 4.61
C MET A 452 -3.09 -16.76 5.05
N MET A 453 -3.44 -15.74 5.85
CA MET A 453 -2.45 -14.84 6.45
C MET A 453 -1.48 -15.61 7.35
N ASN A 454 -1.95 -16.58 8.12
CA ASN A 454 -1.09 -17.45 8.91
C ASN A 454 -0.12 -18.24 8.03
N TYR A 455 -0.58 -18.75 6.89
CA TYR A 455 0.25 -19.49 5.95
C TYR A 455 1.38 -18.63 5.35
N TYR A 456 1.11 -17.36 4.99
CA TYR A 456 2.17 -16.42 4.58
C TYR A 456 3.22 -16.27 5.68
N VAL A 457 2.80 -16.05 6.92
CA VAL A 457 3.71 -15.87 8.07
C VAL A 457 4.50 -17.14 8.35
N ASP A 458 3.88 -18.31 8.28
CA ASP A 458 4.57 -19.60 8.51
C ASP A 458 5.65 -19.85 7.46
N ILE A 459 5.37 -19.58 6.18
CA ILE A 459 6.37 -19.63 5.11
C ILE A 459 7.54 -18.69 5.41
N LEU A 460 7.27 -17.44 5.80
CA LEU A 460 8.31 -16.46 6.07
C LEU A 460 9.22 -16.89 7.22
N LYS A 461 8.65 -17.44 8.30
CA LYS A 461 9.40 -17.97 9.45
C LYS A 461 10.28 -19.16 9.08
N ASP A 462 9.70 -20.13 8.37
CA ASP A 462 10.40 -21.37 8.01
C ASP A 462 11.49 -21.10 6.94
N ALA A 463 11.25 -20.18 6.01
CA ALA A 463 12.24 -19.69 5.07
C ALA A 463 13.38 -18.93 5.78
N ALA A 464 13.08 -18.07 6.76
CA ALA A 464 14.07 -17.37 7.57
C ALA A 464 14.99 -18.35 8.33
N ALA A 465 14.43 -19.39 8.94
CA ALA A 465 15.20 -20.44 9.63
C ALA A 465 16.16 -21.17 8.67
N ASN A 466 15.85 -21.19 7.39
CA ASN A 466 16.68 -21.80 6.34
C ASN A 466 17.47 -20.77 5.51
N GLN A 467 17.51 -19.48 5.94
CA GLN A 467 18.26 -18.41 5.29
C GLN A 467 17.87 -18.20 3.82
N LEU A 468 16.56 -18.27 3.52
CA LEU A 468 15.99 -18.05 2.19
C LEU A 468 15.24 -16.73 2.14
N LEU A 469 15.48 -15.96 1.07
CA LEU A 469 14.70 -14.80 0.68
C LEU A 469 13.36 -15.26 0.11
N VAL A 470 12.31 -14.46 0.30
CA VAL A 470 10.96 -14.79 -0.15
C VAL A 470 10.39 -13.68 -1.03
N ASN A 471 9.80 -14.07 -2.15
CA ASN A 471 8.96 -13.26 -3.00
C ASN A 471 7.61 -13.96 -3.19
N PHE A 472 6.50 -13.24 -2.94
CA PHE A 472 5.16 -13.76 -3.17
C PHE A 472 4.55 -13.20 -4.46
N HIS A 473 4.04 -14.09 -5.32
CA HIS A 473 3.25 -13.78 -6.51
C HIS A 473 1.86 -14.39 -6.40
N GLY A 474 0.94 -14.02 -7.31
CA GLY A 474 -0.45 -14.44 -7.17
C GLY A 474 -0.96 -14.24 -5.74
N ALA A 475 -0.58 -13.16 -5.10
CA ALA A 475 -0.66 -12.92 -3.67
C ALA A 475 -1.42 -11.64 -3.35
N THR A 476 -1.76 -11.45 -2.08
CA THR A 476 -2.33 -10.20 -1.58
C THR A 476 -1.27 -9.27 -0.98
N LEU A 477 -1.68 -8.11 -0.47
CA LEU A 477 -0.80 -7.04 -0.02
C LEU A 477 0.11 -7.46 1.15
N PRO A 478 1.37 -7.00 1.21
CA PRO A 478 2.30 -7.28 2.33
C PRO A 478 1.87 -6.71 3.68
N ARG A 479 1.24 -5.56 3.73
CA ARG A 479 0.70 -4.95 4.98
C ARG A 479 1.75 -4.77 6.08
N GLY A 480 2.97 -4.36 5.71
CA GLY A 480 4.06 -4.14 6.66
C GLY A 480 4.80 -5.41 7.12
N LEU A 481 4.43 -6.61 6.67
CA LEU A 481 5.10 -7.86 7.03
C LEU A 481 6.59 -7.86 6.68
N GLN A 482 7.01 -7.09 5.66
CA GLN A 482 8.43 -6.97 5.30
C GLN A 482 9.29 -6.27 6.37
N ARG A 483 8.69 -5.54 7.31
CA ARG A 483 9.39 -5.05 8.50
C ARG A 483 9.56 -6.16 9.53
N THR A 484 8.50 -6.90 9.81
CA THR A 484 8.48 -7.98 10.81
C THR A 484 9.34 -9.18 10.38
N TYR A 485 9.33 -9.48 9.09
CA TYR A 485 10.07 -10.59 8.47
C TYR A 485 11.02 -10.03 7.40
N PRO A 486 12.28 -9.66 7.77
CA PRO A 486 13.21 -9.01 6.86
C PRO A 486 13.59 -9.82 5.62
N ASN A 487 13.41 -11.16 5.64
CA ASN A 487 13.59 -12.04 4.48
C ASN A 487 12.43 -11.97 3.46
N PHE A 488 11.33 -11.29 3.77
CA PHE A 488 10.26 -10.98 2.83
C PHE A 488 10.68 -9.80 1.95
N MET A 489 11.18 -10.09 0.76
CA MET A 489 11.80 -9.09 -0.10
C MET A 489 10.78 -8.27 -0.87
N THR A 490 9.73 -8.91 -1.39
CA THR A 490 8.77 -8.27 -2.26
C THR A 490 7.53 -9.13 -2.46
N ALA A 491 6.44 -8.53 -2.94
CA ALA A 491 5.26 -9.22 -3.41
C ALA A 491 4.71 -8.56 -4.67
N GLU A 492 4.07 -9.34 -5.53
CA GLU A 492 3.36 -8.84 -6.70
C GLU A 492 2.14 -8.00 -6.28
N ALA A 493 0.99 -8.60 -6.03
CA ALA A 493 -0.26 -7.95 -5.66
C ALA A 493 -0.57 -6.73 -6.53
N ILE A 494 -0.35 -6.85 -7.84
CA ILE A 494 -0.56 -5.82 -8.87
C ILE A 494 -0.67 -6.48 -10.24
N PHE A 495 -1.38 -5.85 -11.17
CA PHE A 495 -1.36 -6.22 -12.59
C PHE A 495 -0.01 -5.80 -13.19
N GLY A 496 1.03 -6.65 -12.99
CA GLY A 496 2.43 -6.37 -13.31
C GLY A 496 2.78 -6.42 -14.79
N TYR A 497 4.09 -6.31 -15.08
CA TYR A 497 4.57 -6.31 -16.47
C TYR A 497 4.32 -7.63 -17.19
N GLU A 498 4.32 -8.75 -16.47
CA GLU A 498 4.02 -10.05 -17.10
C GLU A 498 2.64 -10.07 -17.78
N MET A 499 1.66 -9.38 -17.20
CA MET A 499 0.31 -9.27 -17.76
C MET A 499 0.28 -8.47 -19.08
N ILE A 500 1.25 -7.56 -19.27
CA ILE A 500 1.41 -6.80 -20.52
C ILE A 500 1.76 -7.75 -21.67
N THR A 501 2.49 -8.82 -21.37
CA THR A 501 2.97 -9.79 -22.37
C THR A 501 1.89 -10.73 -22.91
N PHE A 502 0.71 -10.77 -22.26
CA PHE A 502 -0.40 -11.63 -22.65
C PHE A 502 -1.39 -10.97 -23.62
N GLY A 503 -1.44 -9.64 -23.68
CA GLY A 503 -2.43 -8.98 -24.53
C GLY A 503 -2.17 -7.50 -24.82
N GLN A 504 -2.53 -7.08 -26.04
CA GLN A 504 -2.37 -5.71 -26.49
C GLN A 504 -3.15 -4.71 -25.62
N ASN A 505 -4.35 -5.09 -25.13
CA ASN A 505 -5.14 -4.22 -24.26
C ASN A 505 -4.41 -3.90 -22.93
N SER A 506 -3.69 -4.87 -22.38
CA SER A 506 -2.86 -4.66 -21.19
C SER A 506 -1.70 -3.73 -21.50
N ALA A 507 -1.02 -3.93 -22.64
CA ALA A 507 0.06 -3.05 -23.09
C ALA A 507 -0.42 -1.60 -23.32
N ASN A 508 -1.63 -1.42 -23.82
CA ASN A 508 -2.21 -0.10 -24.06
C ASN A 508 -2.55 0.67 -22.77
N LYS A 509 -2.80 -0.04 -21.66
CA LYS A 509 -3.05 0.55 -20.34
C LYS A 509 -1.78 0.69 -19.48
N ALA A 510 -0.68 0.08 -19.89
CA ALA A 510 0.53 0.01 -19.11
C ALA A 510 1.08 1.37 -18.66
N PRO A 511 1.12 2.44 -19.48
CA PRO A 511 1.70 3.72 -19.06
C PRO A 511 0.96 4.32 -17.87
N GLU A 512 -0.36 4.49 -17.95
CA GLU A 512 -1.21 5.02 -16.89
C GLU A 512 -1.17 4.13 -15.65
N HIS A 513 -1.26 2.80 -15.85
CA HIS A 513 -1.23 1.82 -14.78
C HIS A 513 0.10 1.80 -14.02
N SER A 514 1.24 1.98 -14.71
CA SER A 514 2.56 2.09 -14.08
C SER A 514 2.66 3.29 -13.15
N VAL A 515 2.11 4.45 -13.55
CA VAL A 515 2.04 5.64 -12.69
C VAL A 515 1.19 5.36 -11.44
N MET A 516 0.02 4.74 -11.63
CA MET A 516 -0.85 4.36 -10.50
C MET A 516 -0.18 3.37 -9.56
N SER A 517 0.45 2.33 -10.10
CA SER A 517 1.14 1.31 -9.31
C SER A 517 2.23 1.92 -8.43
N ALA A 518 3.04 2.84 -8.97
CA ALA A 518 4.08 3.55 -8.24
C ALA A 518 3.53 4.40 -7.09
N MET A 519 2.40 5.07 -7.31
CA MET A 519 1.85 6.06 -6.36
C MET A 519 0.90 5.44 -5.33
N VAL A 520 0.32 4.27 -5.60
CA VAL A 520 -0.66 3.64 -4.71
C VAL A 520 -0.15 2.32 -4.19
N ARG A 521 -0.06 1.26 -5.03
CA ARG A 521 0.36 -0.07 -4.58
C ARG A 521 1.77 -0.06 -3.94
N ASN A 522 2.67 0.71 -4.52
CA ASN A 522 4.07 0.78 -4.09
C ASN A 522 4.37 1.92 -3.08
N ALA A 523 3.32 2.56 -2.55
CA ALA A 523 3.49 3.68 -1.63
C ALA A 523 4.12 3.27 -0.30
N PHE A 524 3.77 2.12 0.26
CA PHE A 524 4.29 1.64 1.54
C PHE A 524 5.08 0.34 1.42
N ASP A 525 4.61 -0.58 0.58
CA ASP A 525 5.12 -1.94 0.51
C ASP A 525 5.93 -2.17 -0.77
N PRO A 526 7.00 -2.99 -0.71
CA PRO A 526 7.75 -3.38 -1.90
C PRO A 526 6.84 -4.11 -2.89
N MET A 527 7.08 -3.87 -4.18
CA MET A 527 6.26 -4.39 -5.27
C MET A 527 7.12 -5.02 -6.36
N ASP A 528 6.86 -6.28 -6.65
CA ASP A 528 7.44 -6.96 -7.81
C ASP A 528 6.56 -6.73 -9.05
N PHE A 529 6.71 -5.57 -9.64
CA PHE A 529 6.03 -5.22 -10.90
C PHE A 529 6.60 -5.99 -12.09
N THR A 530 7.70 -6.70 -11.91
CA THR A 530 8.47 -7.37 -12.96
C THR A 530 8.86 -6.43 -14.12
N PRO A 531 9.46 -5.26 -13.80
CA PRO A 531 9.56 -4.14 -14.74
C PRO A 531 10.64 -4.34 -15.80
N MET A 532 10.67 -3.40 -16.73
CA MET A 532 11.77 -3.09 -17.66
C MET A 532 12.02 -4.13 -18.75
N ASN A 533 11.32 -3.97 -19.85
CA ASN A 533 11.72 -4.52 -21.14
C ASN A 533 12.03 -3.37 -22.09
N LEU A 534 13.27 -3.26 -22.50
CA LEU A 534 13.76 -2.15 -23.33
C LEU A 534 13.60 -2.42 -24.83
N TYR A 535 13.45 -3.71 -25.23
CA TYR A 535 13.40 -4.11 -26.63
C TYR A 535 11.98 -4.49 -27.05
N LYS A 536 11.75 -5.69 -27.51
CA LYS A 536 10.48 -6.14 -28.10
C LYS A 536 9.81 -7.20 -27.23
N ILE A 537 8.49 -7.11 -27.16
CA ILE A 537 7.65 -8.17 -26.63
C ILE A 537 7.10 -8.97 -27.80
N PRO A 538 7.25 -10.30 -27.84
CA PRO A 538 6.70 -11.11 -28.93
C PRO A 538 5.21 -10.90 -29.09
N ARG A 539 4.74 -10.58 -30.32
CA ARG A 539 3.33 -10.36 -30.70
C ARG A 539 2.62 -9.17 -30.03
N ILE A 540 3.29 -8.41 -29.18
CA ILE A 540 2.73 -7.24 -28.49
C ILE A 540 3.48 -5.99 -28.92
N ARG A 541 2.74 -4.97 -29.31
CA ARG A 541 3.32 -3.64 -29.58
C ARG A 541 3.36 -2.87 -28.25
N ARG A 542 4.53 -2.75 -27.69
CA ARG A 542 4.75 -1.85 -26.54
C ARG A 542 4.53 -0.41 -26.98
N ILE A 543 3.74 0.36 -26.20
CA ILE A 543 3.46 1.79 -26.47
C ILE A 543 4.31 2.74 -25.65
N THR A 544 4.94 2.25 -24.58
CA THR A 544 5.92 2.99 -23.79
C THR A 544 7.25 3.11 -24.53
N THR A 545 7.97 4.20 -24.31
CA THR A 545 9.34 4.34 -24.85
C THR A 545 10.32 3.45 -24.08
N ALA A 546 11.49 3.19 -24.65
CA ALA A 546 12.54 2.48 -23.91
C ALA A 546 13.03 3.27 -22.69
N ALA A 547 13.00 4.60 -22.72
CA ALA A 547 13.33 5.44 -21.58
C ALA A 547 12.26 5.39 -20.48
N PHE A 548 10.97 5.22 -20.82
CA PHE A 548 9.92 4.92 -19.84
C PHE A 548 10.23 3.62 -19.10
N GLU A 549 10.49 2.56 -19.85
CA GLU A 549 10.81 1.24 -19.26
C GLU A 549 12.08 1.29 -18.40
N LEU A 550 13.12 1.98 -18.86
CA LEU A 550 14.33 2.20 -18.07
C LEU A 550 14.02 2.91 -16.75
N ALA A 551 13.17 3.95 -16.78
CA ALA A 551 12.80 4.71 -15.59
C ALA A 551 12.09 3.84 -14.55
N THR A 552 11.35 2.80 -14.94
CA THR A 552 10.63 1.90 -14.01
C THR A 552 11.60 1.18 -13.06
N SER A 553 12.85 0.95 -13.47
CA SER A 553 13.88 0.34 -12.61
C SER A 553 14.27 1.19 -11.39
N VAL A 554 13.95 2.48 -11.40
CA VAL A 554 14.14 3.41 -10.26
C VAL A 554 12.80 3.82 -9.64
N VAL A 555 11.77 4.00 -10.45
CA VAL A 555 10.43 4.40 -10.00
C VAL A 555 9.85 3.38 -9.03
N PHE A 556 9.93 2.09 -9.35
CA PHE A 556 9.40 1.04 -8.48
C PHE A 556 10.36 0.66 -7.36
N LEU A 557 9.79 0.48 -6.16
CA LEU A 557 10.48 -0.02 -4.99
C LEU A 557 10.25 -1.53 -4.87
N SER A 558 11.32 -2.30 -4.85
CA SER A 558 11.30 -3.74 -4.60
C SER A 558 12.58 -4.17 -3.88
N GLY A 559 12.50 -5.16 -3.00
CA GLY A 559 13.69 -5.76 -2.40
C GLY A 559 14.43 -6.70 -3.36
N ILE A 560 13.68 -7.35 -4.26
CA ILE A 560 14.20 -8.05 -5.45
C ILE A 560 13.37 -7.58 -6.64
N GLN A 561 14.04 -7.01 -7.64
CA GLN A 561 13.40 -6.66 -8.92
C GLN A 561 13.71 -7.74 -9.96
N HIS A 562 12.68 -8.44 -10.43
CA HIS A 562 12.79 -9.37 -11.55
C HIS A 562 12.62 -8.59 -12.86
N TYR A 563 13.69 -8.44 -13.61
CA TYR A 563 13.65 -7.67 -14.86
C TYR A 563 13.14 -8.53 -16.02
N ALA A 564 12.23 -7.93 -16.80
CA ALA A 564 11.58 -8.56 -17.94
C ALA A 564 12.43 -8.55 -19.21
N GLU A 565 13.66 -8.07 -19.16
CA GLU A 565 14.52 -8.01 -20.34
C GLU A 565 15.24 -9.34 -20.62
N THR A 566 15.53 -9.58 -21.88
CA THR A 566 16.23 -10.77 -22.37
C THR A 566 17.70 -10.49 -22.70
N PRO A 567 18.59 -11.49 -22.72
CA PRO A 567 19.96 -11.31 -23.21
C PRO A 567 20.01 -10.73 -24.62
N VAL A 568 19.11 -11.17 -25.51
CA VAL A 568 19.01 -10.66 -26.89
C VAL A 568 18.55 -9.20 -26.90
N GLY A 569 17.51 -8.86 -26.13
CA GLY A 569 17.03 -7.48 -26.06
C GLY A 569 18.09 -6.53 -25.51
N MET A 570 18.80 -6.94 -24.43
CA MET A 570 19.87 -6.15 -23.86
C MET A 570 21.06 -5.94 -24.82
N SER A 571 21.30 -6.85 -25.77
CA SER A 571 22.36 -6.68 -26.77
C SER A 571 22.12 -5.49 -27.71
N HIS A 572 20.87 -5.03 -27.83
CA HIS A 572 20.50 -3.85 -28.63
C HIS A 572 20.54 -2.54 -27.81
N VAL A 573 20.80 -2.60 -26.52
CA VAL A 573 20.83 -1.44 -25.63
C VAL A 573 22.23 -0.80 -25.64
N ALA A 574 22.30 0.54 -25.69
CA ALA A 574 23.52 1.29 -25.64
C ALA A 574 24.33 1.04 -24.35
N ASP A 575 25.66 0.96 -24.43
CA ASP A 575 26.50 0.65 -23.27
C ASP A 575 26.34 1.66 -22.12
N GLY A 576 26.19 2.94 -22.43
CA GLY A 576 25.96 3.96 -21.39
C GLY A 576 24.69 3.76 -20.59
N VAL A 577 23.67 3.09 -21.15
CA VAL A 577 22.44 2.68 -20.43
C VAL A 577 22.70 1.42 -19.61
N LYS A 578 23.37 0.41 -20.19
CA LYS A 578 23.79 -0.80 -19.46
C LYS A 578 24.62 -0.46 -18.23
N ASP A 579 25.52 0.53 -18.34
CA ASP A 579 26.36 0.97 -17.24
C ASP A 579 25.55 1.56 -16.08
N VAL A 580 24.46 2.29 -16.37
CA VAL A 580 23.53 2.75 -15.33
C VAL A 580 22.82 1.56 -14.70
N LEU A 581 22.28 0.62 -15.48
CA LEU A 581 21.61 -0.59 -14.98
C LEU A 581 22.52 -1.46 -14.12
N ARG A 582 23.81 -1.60 -14.49
CA ARG A 582 24.82 -2.32 -13.71
C ARG A 582 25.13 -1.67 -12.37
N GLN A 583 24.95 -0.33 -12.27
CA GLN A 583 25.25 0.46 -11.07
C GLN A 583 24.03 0.73 -10.20
N LEU A 584 22.81 0.40 -10.65
CA LEU A 584 21.63 0.57 -9.83
C LEU A 584 21.78 -0.21 -8.52
N PRO A 585 21.47 0.41 -7.38
CA PRO A 585 21.57 -0.27 -6.10
C PRO A 585 20.40 -1.25 -5.89
N GLY A 586 20.58 -2.20 -4.97
CA GLY A 586 19.51 -3.06 -4.48
C GLY A 586 18.70 -2.42 -3.33
N THR A 587 19.19 -1.31 -2.76
CA THR A 587 18.58 -0.63 -1.59
C THR A 587 18.59 0.88 -1.76
N TRP A 588 17.68 1.56 -1.07
CA TRP A 588 17.57 3.00 -1.05
C TRP A 588 17.72 3.56 0.36
N ASP A 589 18.49 4.64 0.51
CA ASP A 589 18.72 5.31 1.79
C ASP A 589 17.67 6.38 2.08
N ASP A 590 17.16 7.02 1.03
CA ASP A 590 16.17 8.10 1.14
C ASP A 590 15.36 8.25 -0.15
N VAL A 591 14.20 8.89 -0.04
CA VAL A 591 13.29 9.18 -1.13
C VAL A 591 12.79 10.62 -1.05
N LYS A 592 12.64 11.26 -2.21
CA LYS A 592 11.93 12.55 -2.35
C LYS A 592 10.92 12.44 -3.48
N PHE A 593 9.70 12.79 -3.21
CA PHE A 593 8.71 13.08 -4.24
C PHE A 593 9.07 14.41 -4.90
N ILE A 594 9.20 14.42 -6.22
CA ILE A 594 9.58 15.62 -6.97
C ILE A 594 8.36 16.24 -7.63
N ASP A 595 7.60 15.45 -8.39
CA ASP A 595 6.40 15.90 -9.09
C ASP A 595 5.52 14.70 -9.43
N GLY A 596 4.21 14.90 -9.59
CA GLY A 596 3.34 13.81 -10.00
C GLY A 596 1.85 14.10 -9.84
N TYR A 597 1.06 13.31 -10.55
CA TYR A 597 -0.38 13.21 -10.37
C TYR A 597 -0.83 11.78 -10.71
N PRO A 598 -1.65 11.14 -9.86
CA PRO A 598 -2.07 9.75 -10.05
C PRO A 598 -2.65 9.49 -11.45
N GLY A 599 -2.13 8.46 -12.13
CA GLY A 599 -2.49 8.10 -13.50
C GLY A 599 -1.88 8.97 -14.60
N LYS A 600 -1.28 10.12 -14.29
CA LYS A 600 -0.74 11.06 -15.30
C LYS A 600 0.77 11.00 -15.42
N HIS A 601 1.48 11.29 -14.36
CA HIS A 601 2.95 11.23 -14.31
C HIS A 601 3.46 11.08 -12.88
N TYR A 602 4.69 10.60 -12.76
CA TYR A 602 5.35 10.47 -11.46
C TYR A 602 6.84 10.70 -11.62
N VAL A 603 7.41 11.57 -10.79
CA VAL A 603 8.84 11.85 -10.72
C VAL A 603 9.31 11.69 -9.29
N VAL A 604 10.30 10.86 -9.09
CA VAL A 604 10.86 10.51 -7.79
C VAL A 604 12.39 10.61 -7.82
N ALA A 605 12.98 11.07 -6.73
CA ALA A 605 14.41 10.98 -6.48
C ALA A 605 14.68 9.97 -5.36
N ARG A 606 15.59 9.04 -5.60
CA ARG A 606 16.02 8.02 -4.63
C ARG A 606 17.52 8.14 -4.38
N LYS A 607 17.91 8.01 -3.11
CA LYS A 607 19.32 8.10 -2.70
C LYS A 607 19.88 6.71 -2.41
N SER A 608 21.12 6.46 -2.81
CA SER A 608 21.91 5.32 -2.33
C SER A 608 23.37 5.74 -2.21
N GLY A 609 23.93 5.66 -1.01
CA GLY A 609 25.25 6.18 -0.71
C GLY A 609 25.34 7.68 -1.01
N ASN A 610 26.29 8.06 -1.86
CA ASN A 610 26.48 9.44 -2.28
C ASN A 610 25.68 9.82 -3.55
N LYS A 611 25.04 8.85 -4.20
CA LYS A 611 24.34 9.06 -5.46
C LYS A 611 22.86 9.32 -5.26
N TRP A 612 22.32 10.20 -6.13
CA TRP A 612 20.91 10.38 -6.32
C TRP A 612 20.48 9.94 -7.71
N TYR A 613 19.40 9.20 -7.76
CA TYR A 613 18.74 8.73 -8.98
C TYR A 613 17.38 9.42 -9.07
N VAL A 614 17.22 10.32 -10.04
CA VAL A 614 15.95 10.99 -10.33
C VAL A 614 15.35 10.31 -11.54
N ALA A 615 14.16 9.75 -11.41
CA ALA A 615 13.46 9.09 -12.50
C ALA A 615 12.03 9.60 -12.62
N GLY A 616 11.56 9.71 -13.87
CA GLY A 616 10.19 10.14 -14.14
C GLY A 616 9.57 9.36 -15.29
N ILE A 617 8.26 9.13 -15.17
CA ILE A 617 7.42 8.48 -16.17
C ILE A 617 6.20 9.35 -16.47
N ASN A 618 5.86 9.48 -17.76
CA ASN A 618 4.64 10.11 -18.27
C ASN A 618 3.66 9.01 -18.73
N GLY A 619 2.60 8.80 -17.97
CA GLY A 619 1.56 7.82 -18.28
C GLY A 619 0.51 8.29 -19.29
N GLU A 620 0.60 9.55 -19.77
CA GLU A 620 -0.38 10.12 -20.70
C GLU A 620 0.09 9.94 -22.16
N ASN A 621 -0.86 9.67 -23.05
CA ASN A 621 -0.61 9.67 -24.49
C ASN A 621 -0.55 11.11 -25.06
N ALA A 622 0.16 11.98 -24.36
CA ALA A 622 0.40 13.38 -24.71
C ALA A 622 1.79 13.81 -24.25
N ALA A 623 2.43 14.69 -25.00
CA ALA A 623 3.70 15.27 -24.60
C ALA A 623 3.51 16.13 -23.33
N LYS A 624 4.54 16.13 -22.47
CA LYS A 624 4.53 16.86 -21.20
C LYS A 624 5.82 17.63 -21.00
N LYS A 625 5.72 18.87 -20.55
CA LYS A 625 6.85 19.69 -20.12
C LYS A 625 6.82 19.79 -18.61
N LEU A 626 7.89 19.41 -17.96
CA LEU A 626 8.06 19.45 -16.52
C LEU A 626 9.20 20.38 -16.16
N MET A 627 9.01 21.23 -15.16
CA MET A 627 10.05 21.99 -14.50
C MET A 627 10.30 21.40 -13.12
N LEU A 628 11.33 20.59 -12.98
CA LEU A 628 11.66 19.87 -11.76
C LEU A 628 12.39 20.78 -10.77
N ASP A 629 12.00 20.74 -9.50
CA ASP A 629 12.72 21.34 -8.40
C ASP A 629 13.71 20.32 -7.80
N LEU A 630 14.95 20.42 -8.23
CA LEU A 630 16.08 19.61 -7.74
C LEU A 630 17.06 20.47 -6.94
N SER A 631 16.58 21.50 -6.22
CA SER A 631 17.39 22.46 -5.46
C SER A 631 18.36 21.79 -4.48
N PHE A 632 17.98 20.61 -3.93
CA PHE A 632 18.85 19.79 -3.07
C PHE A 632 20.07 19.17 -3.81
N LEU A 633 20.11 19.29 -5.14
CA LEU A 633 21.22 18.86 -6.02
C LEU A 633 21.86 20.04 -6.77
N ALA A 634 21.57 21.28 -6.40
CA ALA A 634 22.11 22.46 -7.06
C ALA A 634 23.63 22.41 -7.20
N GLY A 635 24.14 22.74 -8.37
CA GLY A 635 25.56 22.71 -8.71
C GLY A 635 26.17 21.30 -8.95
N LYS A 636 25.41 20.22 -8.72
CA LYS A 636 25.90 18.85 -8.97
C LYS A 636 25.91 18.52 -10.46
N LYS A 637 26.91 17.71 -10.83
CA LYS A 637 26.98 17.08 -12.15
C LYS A 637 26.17 15.82 -12.16
N GLY A 638 25.47 15.56 -13.27
CA GLY A 638 24.66 14.38 -13.45
C GLY A 638 24.55 13.95 -14.89
N LYS A 639 24.27 12.68 -15.09
CA LYS A 639 24.00 12.09 -16.39
C LYS A 639 22.49 11.97 -16.58
N PHE A 640 21.96 12.55 -17.63
CA PHE A 640 20.57 12.41 -18.08
C PHE A 640 20.47 11.33 -19.15
N ILE A 641 19.46 10.46 -19.05
CA ILE A 641 19.09 9.48 -20.07
C ILE A 641 17.59 9.61 -20.31
N GLY A 642 17.24 9.99 -21.51
CA GLY A 642 15.87 10.09 -22.01
C GLY A 642 15.69 9.40 -23.35
N SER A 643 14.52 9.58 -23.98
CA SER A 643 14.24 9.01 -25.29
C SER A 643 15.01 9.71 -26.40
N GLY A 644 15.76 8.96 -27.17
CA GLY A 644 16.41 9.40 -28.39
C GLY A 644 15.44 9.60 -29.55
N GLU A 645 16.00 9.88 -30.74
CA GLU A 645 15.25 9.91 -32.00
C GLU A 645 14.98 8.49 -32.51
N GLY A 646 13.87 8.29 -33.21
CA GLY A 646 13.43 7.00 -33.72
C GLY A 646 12.18 6.47 -33.04
N SER A 647 11.64 5.38 -33.56
CA SER A 647 10.44 4.72 -33.01
C SER A 647 10.81 3.53 -32.16
N ALA A 648 9.98 3.19 -31.17
CA ALA A 648 10.13 1.97 -30.38
C ALA A 648 10.09 0.68 -31.25
N ALA A 649 9.57 0.76 -32.46
CA ALA A 649 9.54 -0.36 -33.42
C ALA A 649 10.92 -0.71 -33.99
N ASP A 650 11.84 0.27 -34.04
CA ASP A 650 13.18 0.12 -34.62
C ASP A 650 14.23 -0.37 -33.59
N GLY A 651 13.84 -0.44 -32.33
CA GLY A 651 14.69 -0.83 -31.22
C GLY A 651 14.81 0.26 -30.14
N PRO A 652 15.54 0.00 -29.04
CA PRO A 652 15.72 0.97 -27.98
C PRO A 652 16.57 2.15 -28.45
N SER A 653 16.01 3.36 -28.38
CA SER A 653 16.73 4.60 -28.71
C SER A 653 16.79 5.51 -27.49
N PHE A 654 17.99 5.94 -27.13
CA PHE A 654 18.25 6.77 -25.97
C PHE A 654 19.06 8.01 -26.33
N GLU A 655 18.75 9.13 -25.66
CA GLU A 655 19.59 10.30 -25.60
C GLU A 655 20.35 10.29 -24.27
N ILE A 656 21.66 10.41 -24.30
CA ILE A 656 22.51 10.46 -23.11
C ILE A 656 23.23 11.80 -23.09
N LYS A 657 23.04 12.59 -22.02
CA LYS A 657 23.65 13.91 -21.85
C LYS A 657 24.27 14.05 -20.47
N GLU A 658 25.45 14.64 -20.41
CA GLU A 658 26.02 15.12 -19.15
C GLU A 658 25.47 16.53 -18.89
N ASN A 659 25.00 16.77 -17.68
CA ASN A 659 24.42 18.04 -17.27
C ASN A 659 25.01 18.49 -15.93
N THR A 660 25.07 19.80 -15.73
CA THR A 660 25.33 20.39 -14.42
C THR A 660 24.11 21.21 -14.04
N LEU A 661 23.52 20.92 -12.89
CA LEU A 661 22.39 21.71 -12.39
C LEU A 661 22.84 23.15 -12.06
N GLY A 662 22.06 24.11 -12.47
CA GLY A 662 22.25 25.52 -12.10
C GLY A 662 22.17 25.74 -10.58
N ALA A 663 22.56 26.92 -10.14
CA ALA A 663 22.50 27.30 -8.71
C ALA A 663 21.06 27.31 -8.15
N ASP A 664 20.04 27.48 -9.02
CA ASP A 664 18.62 27.41 -8.68
C ASP A 664 18.09 25.97 -8.55
N GLY A 665 18.88 24.97 -9.02
CA GLY A 665 18.49 23.56 -9.02
C GLY A 665 17.27 23.23 -9.89
N LYS A 666 16.85 24.12 -10.78
CA LYS A 666 15.73 23.87 -11.70
C LYS A 666 16.19 23.09 -12.93
N PHE A 667 15.39 22.11 -13.35
CA PHE A 667 15.67 21.32 -14.54
C PHE A 667 14.42 21.12 -15.38
N ASN A 668 14.49 21.49 -16.66
CA ASN A 668 13.37 21.30 -17.59
C ASN A 668 13.53 19.95 -18.31
N VAL A 669 12.43 19.19 -18.33
CA VAL A 669 12.33 17.91 -19.04
C VAL A 669 11.15 17.98 -20.00
N ASP A 670 11.41 17.71 -21.28
CA ASP A 670 10.37 17.55 -22.31
C ASP A 670 10.17 16.05 -22.56
N LEU A 671 9.00 15.52 -22.20
CA LEU A 671 8.61 14.13 -22.37
C LEU A 671 7.70 13.98 -23.57
N LYS A 672 7.93 12.96 -24.38
CA LYS A 672 7.03 12.48 -25.43
C LYS A 672 5.79 11.80 -24.79
N PRO A 673 4.75 11.44 -25.55
CA PRO A 673 3.70 10.55 -25.06
C PRO A 673 4.26 9.22 -24.55
N ASN A 674 3.80 8.75 -23.37
CA ASN A 674 4.19 7.49 -22.74
C ASN A 674 5.72 7.35 -22.57
N ASP A 675 6.37 8.42 -22.15
CA ASP A 675 7.82 8.57 -22.09
C ASP A 675 8.37 8.64 -20.68
N GLY A 676 9.68 8.51 -20.52
CA GLY A 676 10.35 8.61 -19.23
C GLY A 676 11.81 9.04 -19.34
N PHE A 677 12.44 9.19 -18.18
CA PHE A 677 13.85 9.54 -18.07
C PHE A 677 14.46 9.04 -16.76
N ILE A 678 15.78 8.94 -16.77
CA ILE A 678 16.60 8.81 -15.55
C ILE A 678 17.67 9.89 -15.54
N MET A 679 17.96 10.42 -14.35
CA MET A 679 19.16 11.23 -14.08
C MET A 679 19.94 10.60 -12.93
N VAL A 680 21.26 10.54 -13.04
CA VAL A 680 22.13 10.03 -11.97
C VAL A 680 23.09 11.15 -11.58
N PHE A 681 23.09 11.55 -10.31
CA PHE A 681 23.96 12.58 -9.73
C PHE A 681 24.91 11.96 -8.71
N GLU A 682 26.17 12.43 -8.73
CA GLU A 682 27.21 12.00 -7.78
C GLU A 682 27.45 13.00 -6.65
#